data_a0dd87a0ec19fc4736624615e9e3007d
#
_entry.id   a0dd87a0ec19fc4736624615e9e3007d
#
_cell.length_a   1.000
_cell.length_b   1.000
_cell.length_c   1.000
_cell.angle_alpha   90.00
_cell.angle_beta   90.00
_cell.angle_gamma   90.00
#
_symmetry.space_group_name_H-M   'P 1'
#
loop_
_entity.id
_entity.type
_entity.pdbx_description
1 polymer ?
#
loop_
_entity_poly.entity_id
_entity_poly.type
_entity_poly.pdbx_seq_one_letter_code
_entity_poly.pdbx_strand_id
1 'polypeptide(L)'
;MPPETTPMMQQYLRMKELHPDCILFFRLGDFYEMFNEDAKLVSKELELTLTSRDRGKPEAQRTPMCGVPYHSADAYIARLIAKGYKVAICEQMEDPALAKGLVDRDIIRIITPGTVMTSSMLEEGRNNFICAVYRDSAGTGLCFCDISTGECSVTSFTGPEADEHLYNELGRFTPREAMLSDGAYSDGALVDFLVKRLDCRCENGGEARFRLDAARTAAEKQFSAGLDALPAGDDAALQAVGGLLSYLYETQKTDLSHLSTLTYFTTGQFMELDLTARRNLELTETLRSKEKKGSLLWVLDKTRTAMGHRLIRAWMERPLLSPAAIGRRLGAVGELVGDAIGREELTLTLREITDLERLIGRIVYGTAGGRDLVALANGLGRLPALRERLAGCSSALLASLREELDDHTELRELIGRAIVDEPPFSVREGGFIRAGYHPEVDRLRDIMANGKGLVASIEAREKEKTGIKSLKVGYNKVFGYYIEVSKSYYDQVPDTYIRKQTLTNCERFITQELKELEHEILSAQDRITALEFELFCDLREQAAAQVGRIQRSAAAVAQVDVLSSFAAVAAEQGYCRPEVDLSDAIEITEGRHPVVEKMLKHALFVPNDTHMDNRDDTVAIITGPNMAGKSTYMRQVALIVLMAQMGSFVPARSARIGIVDRVFTRIGASDDLSAGQSTFMVEMTEVAELLKNATAKSLLILDEIGRGTSTYDGMSIARAVLEFCADKKRLGAKTLFATHYHELTALEGQIPGVKNYNIAAKKKKDDILFLRKIVRGGADQSYGIEVAKLAGVPEPVLRRARKILEELEAGVPAAPAPAAAQPEEQVSLLDMGAAQAAARLRDVDVNVLTPIEAMNLLYELKQML
;
A
#
# COMPACT_ATOMS: atom_id res chain seq x y z
N MET A 1 -53.51 -0.49 -6.55
CA MET A 1 -52.83 0.24 -5.50
C MET A 1 -51.45 -0.39 -5.31
N PRO A 2 -50.37 0.36 -5.30
CA PRO A 2 -49.08 -0.23 -4.90
C PRO A 2 -49.26 -0.82 -3.51
N PRO A 3 -48.60 -1.97 -3.19
CA PRO A 3 -48.69 -2.58 -1.87
C PRO A 3 -48.24 -1.56 -0.83
N GLU A 4 -49.03 -1.42 0.27
CA GLU A 4 -48.62 -0.55 1.38
C GLU A 4 -47.24 -0.95 1.89
N THR A 5 -46.25 -0.15 1.59
CA THR A 5 -44.90 -0.32 2.10
C THR A 5 -44.92 -0.05 3.61
N THR A 6 -44.35 -0.96 4.38
CA THR A 6 -44.25 -0.77 5.84
C THR A 6 -43.46 0.50 6.16
N PRO A 7 -43.73 1.19 7.30
CA PRO A 7 -43.00 2.40 7.68
C PRO A 7 -41.49 2.24 7.67
N MET A 8 -40.99 1.07 8.09
CA MET A 8 -39.55 0.71 8.04
C MET A 8 -39.02 0.66 6.61
N MET A 9 -39.77 0.07 5.67
CA MET A 9 -39.38 0.00 4.26
C MET A 9 -39.44 1.38 3.58
N GLN A 10 -40.33 2.25 4.01
CA GLN A 10 -40.37 3.66 3.56
C GLN A 10 -39.08 4.39 4.00
N GLN A 11 -38.64 4.17 5.24
CA GLN A 11 -37.38 4.74 5.74
C GLN A 11 -36.19 4.22 4.95
N TYR A 12 -36.11 2.90 4.66
CA TYR A 12 -35.08 2.30 3.83
C TYR A 12 -35.05 2.93 2.42
N LEU A 13 -36.17 3.02 1.75
CA LEU A 13 -36.26 3.56 0.38
C LEU A 13 -35.87 5.02 0.32
N ARG A 14 -36.28 5.82 1.30
CA ARG A 14 -35.88 7.24 1.41
C ARG A 14 -34.37 7.38 1.53
N MET A 15 -33.72 6.55 2.35
CA MET A 15 -32.26 6.56 2.50
C MET A 15 -31.55 6.12 1.21
N LYS A 16 -32.11 5.13 0.54
CA LYS A 16 -31.59 4.62 -0.75
C LYS A 16 -31.73 5.65 -1.89
N GLU A 17 -32.80 6.43 -1.92
CA GLU A 17 -32.99 7.51 -2.87
C GLU A 17 -31.96 8.62 -2.74
N LEU A 18 -31.50 8.91 -1.50
CA LEU A 18 -30.44 9.90 -1.27
C LEU A 18 -29.07 9.40 -1.72
N HIS A 19 -28.82 8.09 -1.70
CA HIS A 19 -27.53 7.47 -2.05
C HIS A 19 -27.75 6.26 -2.96
N PRO A 20 -28.20 6.46 -4.22
CA PRO A 20 -28.56 5.38 -5.12
C PRO A 20 -27.36 4.52 -5.56
N ASP A 21 -26.16 5.09 -5.56
CA ASP A 21 -24.90 4.45 -5.95
C ASP A 21 -24.24 3.64 -4.82
N CYS A 22 -24.75 3.73 -3.59
CA CYS A 22 -24.23 3.03 -2.42
C CYS A 22 -25.03 1.77 -2.10
N ILE A 23 -24.37 0.71 -1.68
CA ILE A 23 -25.03 -0.45 -1.05
C ILE A 23 -25.42 -0.04 0.37
N LEU A 24 -26.72 -0.10 0.69
CA LEU A 24 -27.21 0.36 1.98
C LEU A 24 -27.21 -0.76 3.00
N PHE A 25 -26.32 -0.69 3.99
CA PHE A 25 -26.31 -1.56 5.18
C PHE A 25 -27.22 -0.98 6.24
N PHE A 26 -28.45 -1.46 6.27
CA PHE A 26 -29.53 -0.91 7.10
C PHE A 26 -29.66 -1.68 8.41
N ARG A 27 -29.41 -1.04 9.55
CA ARG A 27 -29.41 -1.67 10.87
C ARG A 27 -30.82 -2.09 11.31
N LEU A 28 -30.99 -3.38 11.57
CA LEU A 28 -32.20 -3.97 12.14
C LEU A 28 -31.82 -4.96 13.24
N GLY A 29 -31.94 -4.50 14.50
CA GLY A 29 -31.50 -5.29 15.64
C GLY A 29 -30.03 -5.67 15.56
N ASP A 30 -29.69 -6.95 15.56
CA ASP A 30 -28.31 -7.45 15.51
C ASP A 30 -27.75 -7.65 14.10
N PHE A 31 -28.51 -7.23 13.06
CA PHE A 31 -28.10 -7.40 11.68
C PHE A 31 -28.06 -6.07 10.92
N TYR A 32 -27.17 -6.01 9.93
CA TYR A 32 -27.34 -5.11 8.79
C TYR A 32 -28.08 -5.88 7.69
N GLU A 33 -29.25 -5.41 7.31
CA GLU A 33 -30.07 -6.00 6.26
C GLU A 33 -30.02 -5.14 5.00
N MET A 34 -29.94 -5.77 3.86
CA MET A 34 -30.01 -5.19 2.54
C MET A 34 -31.28 -5.70 1.84
N PHE A 35 -31.91 -4.84 1.03
CA PHE A 35 -33.15 -5.15 0.34
C PHE A 35 -33.07 -4.89 -1.16
N ASN A 36 -34.00 -5.46 -1.92
CA ASN A 36 -34.18 -5.27 -3.36
C ASN A 36 -32.90 -5.58 -4.16
N GLU A 37 -32.45 -4.65 -5.00
CA GLU A 37 -31.27 -4.83 -5.86
C GLU A 37 -29.97 -4.93 -5.04
N ASP A 38 -29.85 -4.19 -3.94
CA ASP A 38 -28.70 -4.32 -3.02
C ASP A 38 -28.58 -5.75 -2.48
N ALA A 39 -29.71 -6.37 -2.10
CA ALA A 39 -29.72 -7.74 -1.59
C ALA A 39 -29.28 -8.75 -2.66
N LYS A 40 -29.75 -8.60 -3.90
CA LYS A 40 -29.36 -9.47 -5.02
C LYS A 40 -27.86 -9.34 -5.33
N LEU A 41 -27.38 -8.09 -5.38
CA LEU A 41 -25.97 -7.78 -5.64
C LEU A 41 -25.10 -8.38 -4.54
N VAL A 42 -25.36 -8.05 -3.28
CA VAL A 42 -24.55 -8.48 -2.14
C VAL A 42 -24.60 -9.99 -1.94
N SER A 43 -25.78 -10.62 -2.14
CA SER A 43 -25.90 -12.09 -2.10
C SER A 43 -24.98 -12.76 -3.11
N LYS A 44 -24.88 -12.23 -4.33
CA LYS A 44 -24.00 -12.74 -5.39
C LYS A 44 -22.53 -12.48 -5.09
N GLU A 45 -22.17 -11.23 -4.71
CA GLU A 45 -20.78 -10.80 -4.52
C GLU A 45 -20.13 -11.42 -3.26
N LEU A 46 -20.93 -11.68 -2.21
CA LEU A 46 -20.44 -12.22 -0.94
C LEU A 46 -20.84 -13.68 -0.70
N GLU A 47 -21.56 -14.31 -1.64
CA GLU A 47 -22.07 -15.68 -1.54
C GLU A 47 -23.01 -15.88 -0.33
N LEU A 48 -23.84 -14.86 -0.03
CA LEU A 48 -24.79 -14.90 1.06
C LEU A 48 -26.12 -15.47 0.59
N THR A 49 -26.84 -16.12 1.51
CA THR A 49 -28.20 -16.64 1.23
C THR A 49 -29.16 -15.49 0.95
N LEU A 50 -29.72 -15.46 -0.25
CA LEU A 50 -30.82 -14.58 -0.58
C LEU A 50 -32.12 -15.13 0.01
N THR A 51 -32.83 -14.34 0.79
CA THR A 51 -34.09 -14.68 1.43
C THR A 51 -35.13 -13.61 1.14
N SER A 52 -36.31 -13.72 1.77
CA SER A 52 -37.33 -12.68 1.67
C SER A 52 -38.07 -12.54 2.98
N ARG A 53 -38.47 -11.32 3.33
CA ARG A 53 -39.23 -11.03 4.56
C ARG A 53 -40.68 -11.46 4.42
N ASP A 54 -41.22 -11.41 3.21
CA ASP A 54 -42.66 -11.67 2.92
C ASP A 54 -42.90 -13.10 2.43
N ARG A 55 -42.48 -14.12 3.22
CA ARG A 55 -42.58 -15.55 2.82
C ARG A 55 -43.99 -16.02 2.49
N GLY A 56 -45.01 -15.31 2.98
CA GLY A 56 -46.42 -15.61 2.70
C GLY A 56 -46.98 -15.09 1.38
N LYS A 57 -46.23 -14.22 0.65
CA LYS A 57 -46.63 -13.69 -0.65
C LYS A 57 -46.13 -14.56 -1.80
N PRO A 58 -46.79 -14.49 -2.98
CA PRO A 58 -46.26 -15.10 -4.21
C PRO A 58 -44.84 -14.66 -4.50
N GLU A 59 -44.00 -15.53 -5.06
CA GLU A 59 -42.57 -15.32 -5.26
C GLU A 59 -42.25 -14.02 -6.00
N ALA A 60 -43.06 -13.67 -7.01
CA ALA A 60 -42.93 -12.43 -7.78
C ALA A 60 -43.21 -11.13 -6.99
N GLN A 61 -43.81 -11.23 -5.79
CA GLN A 61 -44.18 -10.09 -4.93
C GLN A 61 -43.34 -10.03 -3.66
N ARG A 62 -42.37 -10.95 -3.50
CA ARG A 62 -41.50 -10.99 -2.33
C ARG A 62 -40.37 -9.94 -2.46
N THR A 63 -40.10 -9.25 -1.36
CA THR A 63 -38.95 -8.34 -1.28
C THR A 63 -37.68 -9.15 -1.03
N PRO A 64 -36.73 -9.20 -2.00
CA PRO A 64 -35.45 -9.86 -1.78
C PRO A 64 -34.71 -9.21 -0.60
N MET A 65 -34.09 -10.04 0.23
CA MET A 65 -33.34 -9.60 1.41
C MET A 65 -32.14 -10.51 1.64
N CYS A 66 -31.03 -9.93 2.04
CA CYS A 66 -29.92 -10.64 2.69
C CYS A 66 -29.41 -9.81 3.87
N GLY A 67 -28.65 -10.42 4.78
CA GLY A 67 -28.18 -9.71 5.96
C GLY A 67 -26.91 -10.32 6.52
N VAL A 68 -26.14 -9.51 7.24
CA VAL A 68 -24.92 -9.89 7.95
C VAL A 68 -25.01 -9.43 9.41
N PRO A 69 -24.47 -10.20 10.37
CA PRO A 69 -24.41 -9.75 11.75
C PRO A 69 -23.59 -8.46 11.87
N TYR A 70 -24.07 -7.47 12.61
CA TYR A 70 -23.42 -6.16 12.69
C TYR A 70 -21.98 -6.22 13.22
N HIS A 71 -21.73 -7.12 14.18
CA HIS A 71 -20.41 -7.28 14.80
C HIS A 71 -19.36 -7.89 13.87
N SER A 72 -19.77 -8.52 12.76
CA SER A 72 -18.88 -9.09 11.74
C SER A 72 -18.96 -8.37 10.40
N ALA A 73 -19.68 -7.24 10.32
CA ALA A 73 -19.93 -6.51 9.08
C ALA A 73 -18.66 -6.04 8.38
N ASP A 74 -17.62 -5.66 9.14
CA ASP A 74 -16.36 -5.13 8.58
C ASP A 74 -15.71 -6.08 7.57
N ALA A 75 -15.74 -7.39 7.82
CA ALA A 75 -15.17 -8.37 6.89
C ALA A 75 -15.94 -8.46 5.55
N TYR A 76 -17.26 -8.28 5.60
CA TYR A 76 -18.11 -8.25 4.41
C TYR A 76 -17.98 -6.92 3.65
N ILE A 77 -17.93 -5.81 4.37
CA ILE A 77 -17.69 -4.48 3.82
C ILE A 77 -16.34 -4.45 3.11
N ALA A 78 -15.28 -4.98 3.72
CA ALA A 78 -13.95 -5.07 3.11
C ALA A 78 -13.97 -5.74 1.73
N ARG A 79 -14.72 -6.85 1.60
CA ARG A 79 -14.84 -7.57 0.32
C ARG A 79 -15.59 -6.76 -0.74
N LEU A 80 -16.59 -5.97 -0.36
CA LEU A 80 -17.31 -5.08 -1.28
C LEU A 80 -16.45 -3.89 -1.70
N ILE A 81 -15.76 -3.25 -0.76
CA ILE A 81 -14.84 -2.14 -1.01
C ILE A 81 -13.69 -2.58 -1.94
N ALA A 82 -13.11 -3.76 -1.71
CA ALA A 82 -12.06 -4.32 -2.57
C ALA A 82 -12.53 -4.55 -4.02
N LYS A 83 -13.85 -4.70 -4.24
CA LYS A 83 -14.47 -4.80 -5.57
C LYS A 83 -14.94 -3.43 -6.13
N GLY A 84 -14.61 -2.33 -5.46
CA GLY A 84 -14.93 -0.96 -5.89
C GLY A 84 -16.35 -0.47 -5.55
N TYR A 85 -17.12 -1.21 -4.72
CA TYR A 85 -18.44 -0.76 -4.29
C TYR A 85 -18.35 0.29 -3.17
N LYS A 86 -19.35 1.17 -3.06
CA LYS A 86 -19.56 2.06 -1.91
C LYS A 86 -20.59 1.44 -0.96
N VAL A 87 -20.36 1.58 0.33
CA VAL A 87 -21.25 1.05 1.38
C VAL A 87 -21.69 2.17 2.30
N ALA A 88 -22.99 2.44 2.34
CA ALA A 88 -23.60 3.39 3.27
C ALA A 88 -24.04 2.64 4.55
N ILE A 89 -23.52 3.07 5.69
CA ILE A 89 -23.85 2.50 7.00
C ILE A 89 -24.98 3.31 7.62
N CYS A 90 -26.12 2.67 7.77
CA CYS A 90 -27.32 3.25 8.36
C CYS A 90 -27.55 2.65 9.76
N GLU A 91 -27.41 3.48 10.79
CA GLU A 91 -27.55 3.10 12.21
C GLU A 91 -28.85 3.60 12.84
N GLN A 92 -29.21 2.98 13.95
CA GLN A 92 -30.29 3.42 14.81
C GLN A 92 -29.83 4.60 15.64
N MET A 93 -30.56 5.72 15.58
CA MET A 93 -30.20 6.98 16.24
C MET A 93 -30.73 7.08 17.67
N GLU A 94 -31.62 6.18 18.06
CA GLU A 94 -32.21 6.07 19.40
C GLU A 94 -32.22 4.61 19.89
N ASP A 95 -32.28 4.43 21.22
CA ASP A 95 -32.37 3.12 21.81
C ASP A 95 -33.76 2.47 21.48
N PRO A 96 -33.77 1.28 20.83
CA PRO A 96 -35.00 0.59 20.50
C PRO A 96 -35.93 0.31 21.70
N ALA A 97 -35.35 0.19 22.92
CA ALA A 97 -36.10 -0.04 24.16
C ALA A 97 -36.85 1.22 24.64
N LEU A 98 -36.41 2.41 24.24
CA LEU A 98 -36.98 3.70 24.63
C LEU A 98 -37.86 4.32 23.54
N ALA A 99 -37.80 3.82 22.33
CA ALA A 99 -38.53 4.35 21.17
C ALA A 99 -40.05 4.14 21.31
N LYS A 100 -40.81 5.22 21.20
CA LYS A 100 -42.29 5.20 21.20
C LYS A 100 -42.85 4.99 19.78
N GLY A 101 -42.29 4.06 19.00
CA GLY A 101 -42.73 3.81 17.63
C GLY A 101 -41.66 3.18 16.75
N LEU A 102 -41.54 3.66 15.50
CA LEU A 102 -40.48 3.25 14.60
C LEU A 102 -39.17 3.93 15.03
N VAL A 103 -38.15 3.13 15.32
CA VAL A 103 -36.81 3.62 15.65
C VAL A 103 -36.30 4.49 14.48
N ASP A 104 -35.85 5.70 14.78
CA ASP A 104 -35.22 6.58 13.78
C ASP A 104 -33.83 6.07 13.37
N ARG A 105 -33.50 6.22 12.08
CA ARG A 105 -32.24 5.76 11.50
C ARG A 105 -31.69 6.83 10.57
N ASP A 106 -30.39 6.97 10.58
CA ASP A 106 -29.68 7.84 9.62
C ASP A 106 -28.40 7.17 9.12
N ILE A 107 -27.93 7.63 7.96
CA ILE A 107 -26.63 7.26 7.42
C ILE A 107 -25.55 8.01 8.18
N ILE A 108 -24.80 7.29 8.99
CA ILE A 108 -23.73 7.85 9.80
C ILE A 108 -22.42 7.96 9.05
N ARG A 109 -22.24 7.16 7.99
CA ARG A 109 -21.00 7.11 7.21
C ARG A 109 -21.21 6.41 5.87
N ILE A 110 -20.47 6.86 4.85
CA ILE A 110 -20.33 6.15 3.57
C ILE A 110 -18.87 5.71 3.44
N ILE A 111 -18.64 4.40 3.34
CA ILE A 111 -17.32 3.81 3.16
C ILE A 111 -17.11 3.62 1.66
N THR A 112 -16.00 4.17 1.16
CA THR A 112 -15.58 4.08 -0.25
C THR A 112 -14.15 3.56 -0.34
N PRO A 113 -13.63 3.14 -1.51
CA PRO A 113 -12.26 2.67 -1.63
C PRO A 113 -11.19 3.65 -1.12
N GLY A 114 -11.43 4.97 -1.28
CA GLY A 114 -10.51 6.02 -0.84
C GLY A 114 -10.70 6.47 0.62
N THR A 115 -11.79 6.07 1.28
CA THR A 115 -12.14 6.57 2.63
C THR A 115 -12.12 5.49 3.73
N VAL A 116 -11.37 4.42 3.50
CA VAL A 116 -11.22 3.32 4.46
C VAL A 116 -10.37 3.77 5.66
N MET A 117 -10.86 3.48 6.89
CA MET A 117 -10.17 3.74 8.16
C MET A 117 -9.84 2.48 8.95
N THR A 118 -10.52 1.38 8.68
CA THR A 118 -10.37 0.12 9.42
C THR A 118 -9.07 -0.58 9.03
N SER A 119 -8.24 -0.91 10.01
CA SER A 119 -6.89 -1.49 9.79
C SER A 119 -6.91 -2.80 9.00
N SER A 120 -7.95 -3.63 9.16
CA SER A 120 -8.10 -4.89 8.41
C SER A 120 -8.37 -4.70 6.91
N MET A 121 -8.72 -3.48 6.49
CA MET A 121 -8.99 -3.11 5.09
C MET A 121 -7.83 -2.34 4.45
N LEU A 122 -6.81 -1.96 5.22
CA LEU A 122 -5.67 -1.16 4.81
C LEU A 122 -4.41 -2.00 4.73
N GLU A 123 -3.61 -1.79 3.69
CA GLU A 123 -2.26 -2.32 3.63
C GLU A 123 -1.35 -1.53 4.59
N GLU A 124 -0.61 -2.22 5.46
CA GLU A 124 0.19 -1.58 6.50
C GLU A 124 1.28 -0.66 5.93
N GLY A 125 1.98 -1.12 4.90
CA GLY A 125 3.11 -0.41 4.28
C GLY A 125 2.74 0.48 3.09
N ARG A 126 1.45 0.84 2.92
CA ARG A 126 0.98 1.67 1.81
C ARG A 126 -0.08 2.65 2.26
N ASN A 127 -0.01 3.87 1.72
CA ASN A 127 -1.06 4.87 1.88
C ASN A 127 -2.30 4.50 1.05
N ASN A 128 -3.47 4.95 1.51
CA ASN A 128 -4.74 4.77 0.82
C ASN A 128 -5.26 6.13 0.35
N PHE A 129 -4.72 6.62 -0.76
CA PHE A 129 -5.06 7.96 -1.25
C PHE A 129 -6.41 8.01 -1.95
N ILE A 130 -7.16 9.06 -1.64
CA ILE A 130 -8.21 9.64 -2.47
C ILE A 130 -7.68 10.93 -3.09
N CYS A 131 -8.10 11.27 -4.30
CA CYS A 131 -7.72 12.54 -4.90
C CYS A 131 -8.91 13.33 -5.42
N ALA A 132 -8.70 14.64 -5.58
CA ALA A 132 -9.59 15.49 -6.35
C ALA A 132 -8.81 16.19 -7.46
N VAL A 133 -9.40 16.24 -8.65
CA VAL A 133 -8.83 16.92 -9.83
C VAL A 133 -9.79 18.00 -10.26
N TYR A 134 -9.33 19.24 -10.21
CA TYR A 134 -10.00 20.39 -10.84
C TYR A 134 -9.31 20.73 -12.15
N ARG A 135 -10.07 20.99 -13.20
CA ARG A 135 -9.52 21.36 -14.50
C ARG A 135 -10.40 22.36 -15.21
N ASP A 136 -9.77 23.43 -15.68
CA ASP A 136 -10.38 24.43 -16.56
C ASP A 136 -9.36 24.92 -17.61
N SER A 137 -9.69 26.01 -18.33
CA SER A 137 -8.83 26.60 -19.35
C SER A 137 -7.60 27.33 -18.77
N ALA A 138 -7.57 27.64 -17.48
CA ALA A 138 -6.48 28.36 -16.82
C ALA A 138 -5.43 27.41 -16.25
N GLY A 139 -5.85 26.20 -15.80
CA GLY A 139 -4.93 25.25 -15.21
C GLY A 139 -5.60 23.99 -14.67
N THR A 140 -4.79 23.13 -14.08
CA THR A 140 -5.22 21.89 -13.41
C THR A 140 -4.76 21.89 -11.98
N GLY A 141 -5.68 21.75 -11.02
CA GLY A 141 -5.40 21.57 -9.60
C GLY A 141 -5.54 20.10 -9.22
N LEU A 142 -4.68 19.61 -8.36
CA LEU A 142 -4.65 18.22 -7.92
C LEU A 142 -4.39 18.15 -6.41
N CYS A 143 -5.32 17.55 -5.67
CA CYS A 143 -5.21 17.34 -4.23
C CYS A 143 -5.31 15.86 -3.90
N PHE A 144 -4.42 15.36 -3.05
CA PHE A 144 -4.43 13.99 -2.53
C PHE A 144 -4.63 13.99 -1.02
N CYS A 145 -5.36 13.02 -0.50
CA CYS A 145 -5.50 12.82 0.93
C CYS A 145 -5.52 11.32 1.28
N ASP A 146 -4.78 10.92 2.31
CA ASP A 146 -4.96 9.66 3.02
C ASP A 146 -5.63 9.95 4.37
N ILE A 147 -6.92 9.66 4.46
CA ILE A 147 -7.70 9.92 5.68
C ILE A 147 -7.16 9.09 6.86
N SER A 148 -6.60 7.92 6.62
CA SER A 148 -6.13 7.03 7.68
C SER A 148 -4.90 7.57 8.40
N THR A 149 -4.04 8.34 7.71
CA THR A 149 -2.81 8.92 8.26
C THR A 149 -2.91 10.43 8.51
N GLY A 150 -3.84 11.10 7.83
CA GLY A 150 -3.98 12.56 7.86
C GLY A 150 -3.07 13.29 6.87
N GLU A 151 -2.38 12.57 5.96
CA GLU A 151 -1.54 13.18 4.94
C GLU A 151 -2.40 13.84 3.86
N CYS A 152 -2.21 15.17 3.66
CA CYS A 152 -2.84 15.92 2.57
C CYS A 152 -1.79 16.68 1.77
N SER A 153 -1.81 16.50 0.45
CA SER A 153 -0.86 17.11 -0.48
C SER A 153 -1.59 17.74 -1.65
N VAL A 154 -1.16 18.92 -2.07
CA VAL A 154 -1.78 19.65 -3.18
C VAL A 154 -0.75 20.25 -4.12
N THR A 155 -1.09 20.33 -5.39
CA THR A 155 -0.28 20.97 -6.42
C THR A 155 -1.17 21.49 -7.55
N SER A 156 -0.61 22.32 -8.41
CA SER A 156 -1.26 22.78 -9.64
C SER A 156 -0.30 22.77 -10.82
N PHE A 157 -0.86 22.67 -12.01
CA PHE A 157 -0.13 22.65 -13.26
C PHE A 157 -0.74 23.62 -14.26
N THR A 158 0.13 24.34 -14.98
CA THR A 158 -0.26 25.24 -16.07
C THR A 158 0.66 25.05 -17.26
N GLY A 159 0.22 25.45 -18.45
CA GLY A 159 1.02 25.36 -19.67
C GLY A 159 0.95 24.02 -20.39
N PRO A 160 1.79 23.82 -21.42
CA PRO A 160 1.68 22.67 -22.33
C PRO A 160 2.08 21.32 -21.72
N GLU A 161 2.83 21.30 -20.62
CA GLU A 161 3.29 20.09 -19.92
C GLU A 161 2.37 19.69 -18.77
N ALA A 162 1.26 20.45 -18.53
CA ALA A 162 0.35 20.22 -17.41
C ALA A 162 -0.22 18.81 -17.37
N ASP A 163 -0.57 18.23 -18.51
CA ASP A 163 -1.11 16.88 -18.60
C ASP A 163 -0.09 15.82 -18.20
N GLU A 164 1.15 15.95 -18.65
CA GLU A 164 2.22 15.02 -18.30
C GLU A 164 2.47 15.03 -16.80
N HIS A 165 2.61 16.20 -16.21
CA HIS A 165 2.80 16.33 -14.76
C HIS A 165 1.60 15.75 -14.00
N LEU A 166 0.37 15.98 -14.47
CA LEU A 166 -0.83 15.38 -13.88
C LEU A 166 -0.77 13.85 -13.88
N TYR A 167 -0.46 13.22 -15.04
CA TYR A 167 -0.37 11.77 -15.14
C TYR A 167 0.78 11.20 -14.30
N ASN A 168 1.92 11.87 -14.24
CA ASN A 168 3.06 11.47 -13.43
C ASN A 168 2.72 11.48 -11.94
N GLU A 169 2.01 12.51 -11.46
CA GLU A 169 1.60 12.62 -10.05
C GLU A 169 0.49 11.61 -9.72
N LEU A 170 -0.52 11.45 -10.56
CA LEU A 170 -1.54 10.41 -10.37
C LEU A 170 -0.92 9.02 -10.34
N GLY A 171 0.03 8.75 -11.23
CA GLY A 171 0.78 7.49 -11.25
C GLY A 171 1.67 7.30 -10.02
N ARG A 172 2.15 8.37 -9.40
CA ARG A 172 2.95 8.33 -8.18
C ARG A 172 2.11 8.00 -6.95
N PHE A 173 1.02 8.73 -6.74
CA PHE A 173 0.15 8.50 -5.59
C PHE A 173 -0.74 7.27 -5.73
N THR A 174 -1.01 6.84 -6.97
CA THR A 174 -1.90 5.70 -7.26
C THR A 174 -3.18 5.72 -6.43
N PRO A 175 -4.02 6.78 -6.56
CA PRO A 175 -5.21 6.92 -5.74
C PRO A 175 -6.19 5.78 -6.00
N ARG A 176 -6.91 5.35 -4.96
CA ARG A 176 -7.98 4.34 -5.07
C ARG A 176 -9.29 4.94 -5.54
N GLU A 177 -9.45 6.25 -5.34
CA GLU A 177 -10.65 6.97 -5.69
C GLU A 177 -10.30 8.40 -6.15
N ALA A 178 -10.99 8.90 -7.16
CA ALA A 178 -10.78 10.23 -7.72
C ALA A 178 -12.12 10.97 -7.87
N MET A 179 -12.19 12.15 -7.28
CA MET A 179 -13.28 13.11 -7.45
C MET A 179 -12.88 14.12 -8.54
N LEU A 180 -13.62 14.14 -9.64
CA LEU A 180 -13.29 14.96 -10.80
C LEU A 180 -14.28 16.11 -10.97
N SER A 181 -13.78 17.31 -11.26
CA SER A 181 -14.65 18.43 -11.73
C SER A 181 -15.25 18.08 -13.10
N ASP A 182 -16.29 18.77 -13.53
CA ASP A 182 -16.92 18.52 -14.83
C ASP A 182 -15.92 18.62 -15.99
N GLY A 183 -14.96 19.57 -15.93
CA GLY A 183 -13.89 19.70 -16.92
C GLY A 183 -12.94 18.50 -16.92
N ALA A 184 -12.55 18.03 -15.76
CA ALA A 184 -11.69 16.86 -15.61
C ALA A 184 -12.42 15.55 -15.99
N TYR A 185 -13.70 15.40 -15.64
CA TYR A 185 -14.49 14.21 -15.95
C TYR A 185 -14.82 14.09 -17.45
N SER A 186 -14.92 15.21 -18.15
CA SER A 186 -15.14 15.27 -19.60
C SER A 186 -13.89 14.86 -20.40
N ASP A 187 -12.71 14.83 -19.78
CA ASP A 187 -11.48 14.36 -20.39
C ASP A 187 -11.44 12.83 -20.37
N GLY A 188 -11.87 12.23 -21.48
CA GLY A 188 -11.88 10.77 -21.61
C GLY A 188 -10.51 10.10 -21.47
N ALA A 189 -9.40 10.79 -21.83
CA ALA A 189 -8.05 10.26 -21.67
C ALA A 189 -7.65 10.19 -20.19
N LEU A 190 -7.98 11.20 -19.41
CA LEU A 190 -7.74 11.23 -17.95
C LEU A 190 -8.55 10.14 -17.25
N VAL A 191 -9.84 10.00 -17.56
CA VAL A 191 -10.71 8.97 -16.99
C VAL A 191 -10.21 7.57 -17.33
N ASP A 192 -9.84 7.33 -18.60
CA ASP A 192 -9.29 6.06 -19.05
C ASP A 192 -7.95 5.72 -18.35
N PHE A 193 -7.09 6.71 -18.13
CA PHE A 193 -5.86 6.53 -17.39
C PHE A 193 -6.12 6.12 -15.93
N LEU A 194 -6.99 6.84 -15.23
CA LEU A 194 -7.33 6.55 -13.84
C LEU A 194 -7.96 5.15 -13.70
N VAL A 195 -8.94 4.82 -14.54
CA VAL A 195 -9.70 3.56 -14.43
C VAL A 195 -8.89 2.36 -14.94
N LYS A 196 -8.33 2.46 -16.17
CA LYS A 196 -7.69 1.29 -16.83
C LYS A 196 -6.25 1.07 -16.41
N ARG A 197 -5.51 2.15 -16.10
CA ARG A 197 -4.08 2.05 -15.74
C ARG A 197 -3.84 2.00 -14.25
N LEU A 198 -4.61 2.76 -13.45
CA LEU A 198 -4.42 2.86 -12.00
C LEU A 198 -5.43 2.05 -11.19
N ASP A 199 -6.46 1.45 -11.81
CA ASP A 199 -7.55 0.76 -11.10
C ASP A 199 -8.23 1.68 -10.07
N CYS A 200 -8.38 2.96 -10.44
CA CYS A 200 -8.93 4.02 -9.61
C CYS A 200 -10.41 4.20 -9.91
N ARG A 201 -11.24 4.28 -8.88
CA ARG A 201 -12.65 4.62 -9.05
C ARG A 201 -12.79 6.13 -9.31
N CYS A 202 -13.42 6.50 -10.42
CA CYS A 202 -13.67 7.89 -10.77
C CYS A 202 -15.12 8.28 -10.52
N GLU A 203 -15.33 9.48 -10.01
CA GLU A 203 -16.64 10.06 -9.78
C GLU A 203 -16.68 11.50 -10.25
N ASN A 204 -17.78 11.89 -10.91
CA ASN A 204 -18.02 13.28 -11.23
C ASN A 204 -18.49 14.04 -9.98
N GLY A 205 -17.70 15.01 -9.52
CA GLY A 205 -18.00 15.84 -8.37
C GLY A 205 -18.99 16.97 -8.66
N GLY A 206 -19.22 17.30 -9.94
CA GLY A 206 -20.01 18.46 -10.36
C GLY A 206 -19.36 19.79 -10.00
N GLU A 207 -19.80 20.89 -10.63
CA GLU A 207 -19.21 22.23 -10.40
C GLU A 207 -19.41 22.74 -8.97
N ALA A 208 -20.52 22.37 -8.31
CA ALA A 208 -20.89 22.90 -7.00
C ALA A 208 -19.84 22.64 -5.92
N ARG A 209 -19.18 21.46 -5.95
CA ARG A 209 -18.15 21.10 -4.97
C ARG A 209 -16.83 21.82 -5.21
N PHE A 210 -16.56 22.26 -6.43
CA PHE A 210 -15.32 22.92 -6.82
C PHE A 210 -15.45 24.45 -6.90
N ARG A 211 -16.54 25.04 -6.42
CA ARG A 211 -16.71 26.52 -6.40
C ARG A 211 -15.66 27.17 -5.52
N LEU A 212 -14.98 28.19 -6.05
CA LEU A 212 -13.84 28.84 -5.41
C LEU A 212 -14.18 29.46 -4.03
N ASP A 213 -15.35 30.07 -3.88
CA ASP A 213 -15.80 30.66 -2.62
C ASP A 213 -16.03 29.60 -1.53
N ALA A 214 -16.69 28.51 -1.89
CA ALA A 214 -16.91 27.37 -1.01
C ALA A 214 -15.60 26.65 -0.68
N ALA A 215 -14.73 26.46 -1.66
CA ALA A 215 -13.43 25.85 -1.51
C ALA A 215 -12.54 26.62 -0.53
N ARG A 216 -12.48 27.95 -0.66
CA ARG A 216 -11.74 28.82 0.25
C ARG A 216 -12.25 28.69 1.68
N THR A 217 -13.56 28.80 1.88
CA THR A 217 -14.19 28.67 3.21
C THR A 217 -13.92 27.32 3.85
N ALA A 218 -14.01 26.22 3.07
CA ALA A 218 -13.75 24.87 3.55
C ALA A 218 -12.27 24.68 3.93
N ALA A 219 -11.35 25.17 3.08
CA ALA A 219 -9.92 25.08 3.30
C ALA A 219 -9.46 25.91 4.52
N GLU A 220 -9.97 27.15 4.69
CA GLU A 220 -9.69 28.00 5.86
C GLU A 220 -10.18 27.34 7.16
N LYS A 221 -11.35 26.72 7.12
CA LYS A 221 -11.90 25.99 8.26
C LYS A 221 -11.05 24.78 8.64
N GLN A 222 -10.59 24.00 7.64
CA GLN A 222 -9.86 22.75 7.87
C GLN A 222 -8.38 22.95 8.18
N PHE A 223 -7.71 23.84 7.43
CA PHE A 223 -6.26 24.03 7.46
C PHE A 223 -5.88 25.45 7.92
N SER A 224 -6.37 25.87 9.06
CA SER A 224 -6.20 27.24 9.57
C SER A 224 -4.75 27.76 9.62
N ALA A 225 -3.75 26.84 9.69
CA ALA A 225 -2.32 27.18 9.69
C ALA A 225 -1.60 26.77 8.38
N GLY A 226 -2.26 26.11 7.44
CA GLY A 226 -1.62 25.50 6.26
C GLY A 226 -1.88 26.22 4.93
N LEU A 227 -2.80 27.16 4.88
CA LEU A 227 -3.14 27.88 3.65
C LEU A 227 -2.05 28.86 3.20
N ASP A 228 -1.21 29.34 4.11
CA ASP A 228 -0.05 30.16 3.79
C ASP A 228 0.97 29.43 2.89
N ALA A 229 0.89 28.08 2.82
CA ALA A 229 1.71 27.28 1.93
C ALA A 229 1.24 27.31 0.47
N LEU A 230 -0.02 27.69 0.20
CA LEU A 230 -0.54 27.83 -1.16
C LEU A 230 -0.05 29.14 -1.80
N PRO A 231 0.45 29.11 -3.04
CA PRO A 231 0.79 30.32 -3.76
C PRO A 231 -0.42 31.25 -3.88
N ALA A 232 -0.22 32.54 -3.65
CA ALA A 232 -1.28 33.50 -3.80
C ALA A 232 -1.80 33.50 -5.26
N GLY A 233 -3.12 33.30 -5.42
CA GLY A 233 -3.77 33.27 -6.73
C GLY A 233 -3.76 31.89 -7.41
N ASP A 234 -3.34 30.82 -6.75
CA ASP A 234 -3.48 29.46 -7.25
C ASP A 234 -4.90 28.93 -6.96
N ASP A 235 -5.85 29.43 -7.74
CA ASP A 235 -7.26 29.08 -7.58
C ASP A 235 -7.54 27.62 -7.96
N ALA A 236 -6.80 27.03 -8.91
CA ALA A 236 -6.96 25.65 -9.32
C ALA A 236 -6.61 24.68 -8.19
N ALA A 237 -5.49 24.90 -7.49
CA ALA A 237 -5.11 24.13 -6.32
C ALA A 237 -6.17 24.25 -5.21
N LEU A 238 -6.62 25.45 -4.93
CA LEU A 238 -7.62 25.70 -3.90
C LEU A 238 -8.96 25.03 -4.22
N GLN A 239 -9.39 25.04 -5.49
CA GLN A 239 -10.61 24.36 -5.93
C GLN A 239 -10.50 22.84 -5.83
N ALA A 240 -9.33 22.25 -6.11
CA ALA A 240 -9.09 20.84 -5.89
C ALA A 240 -9.19 20.46 -4.41
N VAL A 241 -8.61 21.27 -3.51
CA VAL A 241 -8.74 21.09 -2.05
C VAL A 241 -10.21 21.16 -1.62
N GLY A 242 -10.95 22.17 -2.08
CA GLY A 242 -12.37 22.36 -1.76
C GLY A 242 -13.24 21.19 -2.24
N GLY A 243 -13.02 20.72 -3.45
CA GLY A 243 -13.72 19.57 -4.01
C GLY A 243 -13.52 18.30 -3.19
N LEU A 244 -12.28 18.05 -2.76
CA LEU A 244 -11.95 16.91 -1.90
C LEU A 244 -12.60 17.04 -0.52
N LEU A 245 -12.46 18.18 0.15
CA LEU A 245 -13.05 18.42 1.48
C LEU A 245 -14.57 18.31 1.47
N SER A 246 -15.23 18.89 0.45
CA SER A 246 -16.68 18.79 0.29
C SER A 246 -17.13 17.33 0.24
N TYR A 247 -16.45 16.50 -0.54
CA TYR A 247 -16.74 15.06 -0.64
C TYR A 247 -16.49 14.32 0.69
N LEU A 248 -15.38 14.62 1.36
CA LEU A 248 -15.06 14.00 2.64
C LEU A 248 -16.09 14.37 3.73
N TYR A 249 -16.51 15.61 3.83
CA TYR A 249 -17.55 16.02 4.78
C TYR A 249 -18.90 15.34 4.51
N GLU A 250 -19.26 15.20 3.22
CA GLU A 250 -20.51 14.55 2.83
C GLU A 250 -20.49 13.04 3.15
N THR A 251 -19.37 12.37 2.93
CA THR A 251 -19.27 10.92 3.09
C THR A 251 -18.96 10.47 4.50
N GLN A 252 -18.14 11.24 5.22
CA GLN A 252 -17.66 10.80 6.53
C GLN A 252 -18.57 11.26 7.69
N LYS A 253 -19.17 12.45 7.59
CA LYS A 253 -20.10 13.02 8.60
C LYS A 253 -19.54 13.05 10.04
N THR A 254 -18.20 13.02 10.19
CA THR A 254 -17.49 12.97 11.47
C THR A 254 -16.40 14.03 11.52
N ASP A 255 -15.71 14.14 12.66
CA ASP A 255 -14.57 15.02 12.82
C ASP A 255 -13.38 14.56 11.95
N LEU A 256 -12.82 15.49 11.19
CA LEU A 256 -11.65 15.32 10.33
C LEU A 256 -10.48 16.20 10.78
N SER A 257 -10.43 16.63 12.04
CA SER A 257 -9.39 17.54 12.56
C SER A 257 -7.98 16.94 12.51
N HIS A 258 -7.84 15.62 12.34
CA HIS A 258 -6.55 14.98 12.06
C HIS A 258 -5.98 15.32 10.68
N LEU A 259 -6.80 15.80 9.74
CA LEU A 259 -6.34 16.44 8.52
C LEU A 259 -5.91 17.87 8.84
N SER A 260 -4.80 18.03 9.57
CA SER A 260 -4.39 19.30 10.15
C SER A 260 -3.40 20.08 9.29
N THR A 261 -2.71 19.41 8.37
CA THR A 261 -1.65 20.01 7.54
C THR A 261 -1.91 19.78 6.07
N LEU A 262 -1.75 20.83 5.28
CA LEU A 262 -1.79 20.80 3.81
C LEU A 262 -0.39 21.08 3.29
N THR A 263 0.18 20.16 2.53
CA THR A 263 1.51 20.32 1.94
C THR A 263 1.38 20.70 0.47
N TYR A 264 1.79 21.91 0.12
CA TYR A 264 1.93 22.29 -1.29
C TYR A 264 3.28 21.86 -1.82
N PHE A 265 3.30 21.19 -2.97
CA PHE A 265 4.54 20.76 -3.62
C PHE A 265 4.57 21.21 -5.09
N THR A 266 5.78 21.44 -5.59
CA THR A 266 6.03 21.82 -6.99
C THR A 266 6.85 20.73 -7.71
N THR A 267 6.71 20.66 -9.03
CA THR A 267 7.43 19.69 -9.87
C THR A 267 8.94 19.77 -9.74
N GLY A 268 9.52 20.95 -9.49
CA GLY A 268 10.97 21.15 -9.42
C GLY A 268 11.66 20.75 -8.10
N GLN A 269 10.95 20.17 -7.12
CA GLN A 269 11.54 19.79 -5.83
C GLN A 269 12.14 18.38 -5.81
N PHE A 270 11.63 17.49 -6.65
CA PHE A 270 11.99 16.07 -6.69
C PHE A 270 12.36 15.64 -8.11
N MET A 271 13.18 14.58 -8.19
CA MET A 271 13.43 13.90 -9.45
C MET A 271 12.13 13.36 -10.03
N GLU A 272 11.88 13.65 -11.29
CA GLU A 272 10.71 13.11 -11.98
C GLU A 272 10.97 11.68 -12.47
N LEU A 273 10.03 10.81 -12.13
CA LEU A 273 9.98 9.42 -12.53
C LEU A 273 8.61 9.14 -13.12
N ASP A 274 8.53 8.88 -14.40
CA ASP A 274 7.28 8.46 -15.04
C ASP A 274 6.87 7.03 -14.61
N LEU A 275 5.66 6.64 -14.95
CA LEU A 275 5.17 5.28 -14.65
C LEU A 275 6.02 4.20 -15.32
N THR A 276 6.51 4.47 -16.52
CA THR A 276 7.34 3.56 -17.31
C THR A 276 8.68 3.32 -16.62
N ALA A 277 9.34 4.39 -16.16
CA ALA A 277 10.61 4.30 -15.43
C ALA A 277 10.43 3.53 -14.11
N ARG A 278 9.39 3.82 -13.33
CA ARG A 278 9.11 3.11 -12.06
C ARG A 278 8.91 1.61 -12.28
N ARG A 279 8.14 1.23 -13.30
CA ARG A 279 7.90 -0.17 -13.68
C ARG A 279 9.17 -0.84 -14.19
N ASN A 280 9.87 -0.22 -15.14
CA ASN A 280 11.05 -0.80 -15.77
C ASN A 280 12.22 -0.97 -14.80
N LEU A 281 12.35 -0.07 -13.82
CA LEU A 281 13.35 -0.16 -12.75
C LEU A 281 12.89 -1.05 -11.59
N GLU A 282 11.65 -1.56 -11.60
CA GLU A 282 11.09 -2.42 -10.56
C GLU A 282 11.29 -1.83 -9.16
N LEU A 283 10.89 -0.57 -8.97
CA LEU A 283 11.18 0.16 -7.74
C LEU A 283 10.47 -0.44 -6.54
N THR A 284 9.15 -0.65 -6.63
CA THR A 284 8.32 -1.08 -5.50
C THR A 284 7.81 -2.51 -5.63
N GLU A 285 7.67 -3.01 -6.87
CA GLU A 285 7.18 -4.35 -7.20
C GLU A 285 7.80 -4.84 -8.51
N THR A 286 7.80 -6.17 -8.72
CA THR A 286 8.32 -6.78 -9.94
C THR A 286 7.33 -6.67 -11.10
N LEU A 287 7.84 -6.59 -12.33
CA LEU A 287 7.02 -6.46 -13.55
C LEU A 287 6.04 -7.62 -13.76
N ARG A 288 6.48 -8.85 -13.49
CA ARG A 288 5.72 -10.07 -13.81
C ARG A 288 4.79 -10.50 -12.70
N SER A 289 5.30 -10.67 -11.47
CA SER A 289 4.54 -11.23 -10.36
C SER A 289 3.84 -10.19 -9.49
N LYS A 290 4.14 -8.89 -9.71
CA LYS A 290 3.62 -7.80 -8.86
C LYS A 290 3.94 -7.99 -7.37
N GLU A 291 5.05 -8.62 -7.07
CA GLU A 291 5.53 -8.87 -5.71
C GLU A 291 6.59 -7.86 -5.29
N LYS A 292 6.63 -7.56 -3.99
CA LYS A 292 7.70 -6.75 -3.39
C LYS A 292 9.07 -7.44 -3.52
N LYS A 293 9.11 -8.78 -3.38
CA LYS A 293 10.35 -9.55 -3.47
C LYS A 293 10.92 -9.50 -4.88
N GLY A 294 12.14 -9.00 -5.01
CA GLY A 294 12.81 -8.77 -6.29
C GLY A 294 12.77 -7.32 -6.76
N SER A 295 12.15 -6.41 -6.00
CA SER A 295 12.16 -4.97 -6.27
C SER A 295 13.28 -4.23 -5.50
N LEU A 296 13.52 -2.95 -5.82
CA LEU A 296 14.44 -2.11 -5.04
C LEU A 296 13.93 -1.92 -3.60
N LEU A 297 12.63 -1.75 -3.42
CA LEU A 297 12.00 -1.65 -2.09
C LEU A 297 12.29 -2.89 -1.23
N TRP A 298 12.25 -4.09 -1.80
CA TRP A 298 12.63 -5.30 -1.06
C TRP A 298 14.09 -5.29 -0.59
N VAL A 299 14.99 -4.64 -1.33
CA VAL A 299 16.39 -4.51 -0.91
C VAL A 299 16.54 -3.54 0.25
N LEU A 300 15.94 -2.35 0.14
CA LEU A 300 16.18 -1.22 1.03
C LEU A 300 15.28 -1.20 2.26
N ASP A 301 14.10 -1.83 2.21
CA ASP A 301 13.13 -1.77 3.29
C ASP A 301 13.41 -2.80 4.38
N LYS A 302 14.10 -2.33 5.41
CA LYS A 302 14.28 -2.99 6.71
C LYS A 302 13.66 -2.20 7.85
N THR A 303 12.78 -1.27 7.54
CA THR A 303 12.05 -0.49 8.53
C THR A 303 11.27 -1.39 9.49
N ARG A 304 10.95 -0.88 10.67
CA ARG A 304 10.32 -1.62 11.77
C ARG A 304 8.93 -1.12 12.12
N THR A 305 8.62 0.09 11.68
CA THR A 305 7.32 0.71 11.90
C THR A 305 6.51 0.77 10.62
N ALA A 306 5.18 0.71 10.72
CA ALA A 306 4.30 0.89 9.58
C ALA A 306 4.50 2.28 8.91
N MET A 307 4.73 3.31 9.72
CA MET A 307 5.04 4.66 9.28
C MET A 307 6.33 4.71 8.46
N GLY A 308 7.38 4.02 8.91
CA GLY A 308 8.64 3.87 8.16
C GLY A 308 8.45 3.13 6.83
N HIS A 309 7.64 2.07 6.80
CA HIS A 309 7.31 1.34 5.56
C HIS A 309 6.62 2.23 4.53
N ARG A 310 5.73 3.14 4.95
CA ARG A 310 5.08 4.12 4.05
C ARG A 310 6.09 5.17 3.57
N LEU A 311 6.89 5.70 4.48
CA LEU A 311 7.83 6.77 4.17
C LEU A 311 8.97 6.33 3.25
N ILE A 312 9.53 5.13 3.41
CA ILE A 312 10.61 4.63 2.52
C ILE A 312 10.11 4.48 1.08
N ARG A 313 8.86 4.05 0.89
CA ARG A 313 8.21 4.02 -0.42
C ARG A 313 8.08 5.43 -0.99
N ALA A 314 7.59 6.39 -0.20
CA ALA A 314 7.45 7.78 -0.62
C ALA A 314 8.81 8.40 -0.99
N TRP A 315 9.88 8.13 -0.24
CA TRP A 315 11.22 8.62 -0.57
C TRP A 315 11.78 8.00 -1.84
N MET A 316 11.47 6.74 -2.13
CA MET A 316 11.87 6.06 -3.36
C MET A 316 11.17 6.65 -4.60
N GLU A 317 9.93 7.04 -4.45
CA GLU A 317 9.13 7.64 -5.51
C GLU A 317 9.41 9.16 -5.70
N ARG A 318 10.10 9.78 -4.72
CA ARG A 318 10.46 11.21 -4.68
C ARG A 318 11.94 11.43 -4.33
N PRO A 319 12.89 11.00 -5.16
CA PRO A 319 14.31 11.33 -4.92
C PRO A 319 14.52 12.84 -4.95
N LEU A 320 15.41 13.33 -4.12
CA LEU A 320 15.64 14.75 -3.92
C LEU A 320 16.49 15.36 -5.04
N LEU A 321 16.26 16.65 -5.35
CA LEU A 321 17.09 17.43 -6.25
C LEU A 321 18.05 18.38 -5.51
N SER A 322 17.91 18.55 -4.21
CA SER A 322 18.77 19.42 -3.39
C SER A 322 19.97 18.67 -2.82
N PRO A 323 21.23 18.95 -3.26
CA PRO A 323 22.41 18.31 -2.66
C PRO A 323 22.52 18.52 -1.16
N ALA A 324 22.08 19.68 -0.66
CA ALA A 324 22.10 19.98 0.77
C ALA A 324 21.14 19.06 1.56
N ALA A 325 19.94 18.81 1.03
CA ALA A 325 18.98 17.91 1.67
C ALA A 325 19.44 16.45 1.58
N ILE A 326 20.00 16.04 0.44
CA ILE A 326 20.62 14.72 0.25
C ILE A 326 21.79 14.54 1.21
N GLY A 327 22.69 15.53 1.30
CA GLY A 327 23.84 15.52 2.19
C GLY A 327 23.45 15.36 3.67
N ARG A 328 22.35 15.97 4.10
CA ARG A 328 21.81 15.79 5.48
C ARG A 328 21.39 14.34 5.73
N ARG A 329 20.66 13.70 4.77
CA ARG A 329 20.30 12.28 4.89
C ARG A 329 21.52 11.38 4.89
N LEU A 330 22.47 11.60 3.95
CA LEU A 330 23.73 10.83 3.87
C LEU A 330 24.59 11.00 5.13
N GLY A 331 24.56 12.17 5.76
CA GLY A 331 25.24 12.41 7.04
C GLY A 331 24.66 11.56 8.16
N ALA A 332 23.34 11.54 8.27
CA ALA A 332 22.63 10.73 9.27
C ALA A 332 22.84 9.22 9.04
N VAL A 333 22.72 8.76 7.80
CA VAL A 333 22.99 7.35 7.44
C VAL A 333 24.44 6.99 7.75
N GLY A 334 25.42 7.87 7.44
CA GLY A 334 26.84 7.63 7.71
C GLY A 334 27.15 7.46 9.18
N GLU A 335 26.55 8.28 10.04
CA GLU A 335 26.68 8.15 11.49
C GLU A 335 26.12 6.82 11.99
N LEU A 336 24.90 6.46 11.56
CA LEU A 336 24.27 5.19 11.93
C LEU A 336 24.99 3.95 11.36
N VAL A 337 25.70 4.06 10.23
CA VAL A 337 26.55 2.97 9.69
C VAL A 337 27.75 2.75 10.62
N GLY A 338 28.36 3.84 11.11
CA GLY A 338 29.54 3.80 12.00
C GLY A 338 29.24 3.24 13.40
N ASP A 339 27.99 3.37 13.89
CA ASP A 339 27.55 2.89 15.19
C ASP A 339 26.70 1.63 15.08
N ALA A 340 27.32 0.47 15.07
CA ALA A 340 26.62 -0.81 14.94
C ALA A 340 25.76 -1.14 16.15
N ILE A 341 26.19 -0.79 17.37
CA ILE A 341 25.45 -1.06 18.61
C ILE A 341 24.24 -0.14 18.69
N GLY A 342 24.44 1.17 18.54
CA GLY A 342 23.34 2.14 18.55
C GLY A 342 22.28 1.86 17.49
N ARG A 343 22.69 1.45 16.28
CA ARG A 343 21.77 1.05 15.21
C ARG A 343 20.91 -0.16 15.60
N GLU A 344 21.48 -1.18 16.25
CA GLU A 344 20.70 -2.35 16.70
C GLU A 344 19.75 -1.96 17.83
N GLU A 345 20.18 -1.15 18.79
CA GLU A 345 19.33 -0.63 19.86
C GLU A 345 18.18 0.24 19.33
N LEU A 346 18.44 1.10 18.34
CA LEU A 346 17.40 1.85 17.63
C LEU A 346 16.40 0.89 16.95
N THR A 347 16.89 -0.13 16.27
CA THR A 347 16.06 -1.13 15.59
C THR A 347 15.13 -1.86 16.58
N LEU A 348 15.61 -2.21 17.75
CA LEU A 348 14.82 -2.85 18.81
C LEU A 348 13.76 -1.90 19.36
N THR A 349 14.12 -0.65 19.63
CA THR A 349 13.18 0.37 20.13
C THR A 349 12.08 0.66 19.10
N LEU A 350 12.44 0.83 17.83
CA LEU A 350 11.49 1.10 16.74
C LEU A 350 10.48 -0.02 16.57
N ARG A 351 10.87 -1.28 16.76
CA ARG A 351 9.96 -2.44 16.65
C ARG A 351 8.81 -2.42 17.66
N GLU A 352 8.98 -1.73 18.77
CA GLU A 352 7.97 -1.63 19.83
C GLU A 352 7.02 -0.43 19.64
N ILE A 353 7.26 0.42 18.63
CA ILE A 353 6.43 1.58 18.32
C ILE A 353 5.30 1.14 17.39
N THR A 354 4.08 1.37 17.85
CA THR A 354 2.85 1.11 17.09
C THR A 354 2.63 2.15 15.99
N ASP A 355 1.66 1.93 15.10
CA ASP A 355 1.30 2.88 14.03
C ASP A 355 0.58 4.11 14.60
N LEU A 356 1.34 5.07 15.08
CA LEU A 356 0.85 6.30 15.72
C LEU A 356 -0.03 7.13 14.77
N GLU A 357 0.31 7.19 13.47
CA GLU A 357 -0.45 7.95 12.48
C GLU A 357 -1.87 7.40 12.35
N ARG A 358 -2.01 6.10 12.10
CA ARG A 358 -3.32 5.48 11.94
C ARG A 358 -4.10 5.35 13.24
N LEU A 359 -3.41 5.22 14.38
CA LEU A 359 -4.05 5.20 15.69
C LEU A 359 -4.70 6.55 16.00
N ILE A 360 -3.95 7.64 15.87
CA ILE A 360 -4.51 8.97 16.15
C ILE A 360 -5.61 9.35 15.14
N GLY A 361 -5.48 8.97 13.88
CA GLY A 361 -6.53 9.13 12.88
C GLY A 361 -7.84 8.47 13.32
N ARG A 362 -7.82 7.20 13.77
CA ARG A 362 -9.01 6.50 14.27
C ARG A 362 -9.58 7.12 15.55
N ILE A 363 -8.72 7.64 16.43
CA ILE A 363 -9.14 8.30 17.67
C ILE A 363 -9.93 9.57 17.36
N VAL A 364 -9.40 10.44 16.50
CA VAL A 364 -10.08 11.67 16.07
C VAL A 364 -11.37 11.33 15.32
N TYR A 365 -11.30 10.39 14.40
CA TYR A 365 -12.43 9.95 13.60
C TYR A 365 -13.56 9.29 14.42
N GLY A 366 -13.27 8.85 15.66
CA GLY A 366 -14.27 8.31 16.57
C GLY A 366 -14.50 6.80 16.48
N THR A 367 -13.71 6.06 15.69
CA THR A 367 -13.81 4.60 15.54
C THR A 367 -12.89 3.82 16.45
N ALA A 368 -11.98 4.48 17.16
CA ALA A 368 -11.06 3.86 18.10
C ALA A 368 -11.77 3.25 19.30
N GLY A 369 -11.31 2.08 19.73
CA GLY A 369 -11.72 1.41 20.96
C GLY A 369 -10.70 1.57 22.10
N GLY A 370 -10.98 0.95 23.25
CA GLY A 370 -10.07 0.98 24.41
C GLY A 370 -8.69 0.42 24.08
N ARG A 371 -8.61 -0.63 23.26
CA ARG A 371 -7.34 -1.22 22.78
C ARG A 371 -6.50 -0.26 21.95
N ASP A 372 -7.13 0.61 21.16
CA ASP A 372 -6.42 1.60 20.35
C ASP A 372 -5.79 2.69 21.22
N LEU A 373 -6.47 3.14 22.29
CA LEU A 373 -5.90 4.09 23.24
C LEU A 373 -4.72 3.48 24.01
N VAL A 374 -4.83 2.22 24.45
CA VAL A 374 -3.72 1.51 25.10
C VAL A 374 -2.55 1.34 24.13
N ALA A 375 -2.81 0.96 22.87
CA ALA A 375 -1.78 0.83 21.85
C ALA A 375 -1.09 2.17 21.56
N LEU A 376 -1.84 3.28 21.53
CA LEU A 376 -1.28 4.63 21.41
C LEU A 376 -0.36 4.94 22.60
N ALA A 377 -0.82 4.75 23.83
CA ALA A 377 -0.05 5.02 25.03
C ALA A 377 1.24 4.18 25.09
N ASN A 378 1.17 2.90 24.68
CA ASN A 378 2.33 2.01 24.60
C ASN A 378 3.35 2.50 23.57
N GLY A 379 2.89 2.86 22.36
CA GLY A 379 3.76 3.40 21.31
C GLY A 379 4.42 4.71 21.71
N LEU A 380 3.64 5.67 22.23
CA LEU A 380 4.17 6.93 22.78
C LEU A 380 5.15 6.69 23.94
N GLY A 381 4.93 5.62 24.72
CA GLY A 381 5.81 5.22 25.83
C GLY A 381 7.22 4.83 25.40
N ARG A 382 7.46 4.57 24.11
CA ARG A 382 8.80 4.24 23.56
C ARG A 382 9.56 5.46 23.05
N LEU A 383 8.88 6.60 22.88
CA LEU A 383 9.52 7.82 22.36
C LEU A 383 10.65 8.37 23.25
N PRO A 384 10.54 8.38 24.60
CA PRO A 384 11.65 8.79 25.45
C PRO A 384 12.91 7.94 25.24
N ALA A 385 12.78 6.62 25.14
CA ALA A 385 13.90 5.72 24.87
C ALA A 385 14.52 6.00 23.49
N LEU A 386 13.70 6.21 22.45
CA LEU A 386 14.16 6.59 21.12
C LEU A 386 14.92 7.92 21.14
N ARG A 387 14.39 8.93 21.85
CA ARG A 387 15.03 10.24 22.05
C ARG A 387 16.37 10.14 22.74
N GLU A 388 16.49 9.29 23.77
CA GLU A 388 17.74 9.03 24.49
C GLU A 388 18.78 8.38 23.57
N ARG A 389 18.40 7.42 22.72
CA ARG A 389 19.30 6.79 21.74
C ARG A 389 19.86 7.79 20.73
N LEU A 390 19.10 8.81 20.38
CA LEU A 390 19.50 9.88 19.48
C LEU A 390 20.32 10.99 20.20
N ALA A 391 20.45 10.98 21.52
CA ALA A 391 21.11 12.05 22.26
C ALA A 391 22.62 12.13 21.97
N GLY A 392 23.26 11.01 21.61
CA GLY A 392 24.69 10.94 21.25
C GLY A 392 24.97 11.27 19.77
N CYS A 393 23.96 11.47 18.93
CA CYS A 393 24.14 11.71 17.50
C CYS A 393 24.60 13.15 17.23
N SER A 394 25.59 13.30 16.34
CA SER A 394 26.15 14.57 15.90
C SER A 394 25.53 15.12 14.60
N SER A 395 24.86 14.27 13.81
CA SER A 395 24.16 14.65 12.59
C SER A 395 23.06 15.67 12.87
N ALA A 396 23.10 16.80 12.14
CA ALA A 396 22.09 17.84 12.27
C ALA A 396 20.67 17.35 12.03
N LEU A 397 20.49 16.38 11.12
CA LEU A 397 19.17 15.79 10.86
C LEU A 397 18.69 14.94 12.03
N LEU A 398 19.54 14.06 12.58
CA LEU A 398 19.15 13.22 13.73
C LEU A 398 18.90 14.07 14.97
N ALA A 399 19.69 15.15 15.18
CA ALA A 399 19.46 16.10 16.26
C ALA A 399 18.10 16.83 16.12
N SER A 400 17.76 17.29 14.91
CA SER A 400 16.45 17.89 14.64
C SER A 400 15.30 16.91 14.90
N LEU A 401 15.42 15.67 14.40
CA LEU A 401 14.40 14.63 14.62
C LEU A 401 14.23 14.29 16.10
N ARG A 402 15.32 14.30 16.87
CA ARG A 402 15.26 14.12 18.34
C ARG A 402 14.44 15.22 19.02
N GLU A 403 14.52 16.47 18.56
CA GLU A 403 13.74 17.60 19.09
C GLU A 403 12.25 17.50 18.77
N GLU A 404 11.91 16.88 17.64
CA GLU A 404 10.52 16.64 17.22
C GLU A 404 9.86 15.48 17.99
N LEU A 405 10.64 14.62 18.65
CA LEU A 405 10.13 13.54 19.48
C LEU A 405 9.66 14.09 20.83
N ASP A 406 8.35 14.17 21.00
CA ASP A 406 7.70 14.56 22.26
C ASP A 406 7.43 13.30 23.10
N ASP A 407 7.61 13.38 24.40
CA ASP A 407 7.43 12.23 25.32
C ASP A 407 5.96 11.99 25.72
N HIS A 408 5.06 12.92 25.44
CA HIS A 408 3.61 12.81 25.68
C HIS A 408 3.24 12.27 27.08
N THR A 409 4.01 12.61 28.10
CA THR A 409 3.89 12.02 29.44
C THR A 409 2.49 12.17 30.03
N GLU A 410 1.90 13.37 29.92
CA GLU A 410 0.56 13.65 30.46
C GLU A 410 -0.52 12.73 29.86
N LEU A 411 -0.51 12.58 28.54
CA LEU A 411 -1.49 11.74 27.83
C LEU A 411 -1.30 10.25 28.16
N ARG A 412 -0.04 9.80 28.21
CA ARG A 412 0.29 8.41 28.55
C ARG A 412 -0.16 8.06 29.97
N GLU A 413 0.13 8.92 30.93
CA GLU A 413 -0.29 8.74 32.32
C GLU A 413 -1.80 8.79 32.49
N LEU A 414 -2.47 9.69 31.76
CA LEU A 414 -3.93 9.76 31.74
C LEU A 414 -4.56 8.44 31.27
N ILE A 415 -4.13 7.95 30.09
CA ILE A 415 -4.65 6.69 29.53
C ILE A 415 -4.32 5.52 30.46
N GLY A 416 -3.10 5.44 30.97
CA GLY A 416 -2.69 4.35 31.88
C GLY A 416 -3.42 4.33 33.21
N ARG A 417 -3.84 5.49 33.75
CA ARG A 417 -4.68 5.58 34.93
C ARG A 417 -6.14 5.24 34.67
N ALA A 418 -6.62 5.57 33.45
CA ALA A 418 -8.03 5.48 33.12
C ALA A 418 -8.44 4.12 32.57
N ILE A 419 -7.61 3.49 31.74
CA ILE A 419 -7.99 2.27 31.01
C ILE A 419 -7.20 1.05 31.57
N VAL A 420 -7.85 -0.11 31.63
CA VAL A 420 -7.21 -1.37 32.02
C VAL A 420 -6.20 -1.81 30.94
N ASP A 421 -5.23 -2.65 31.30
CA ASP A 421 -4.18 -3.07 30.37
C ASP A 421 -4.71 -3.92 29.20
N GLU A 422 -5.74 -4.72 29.45
CA GLU A 422 -6.42 -5.58 28.46
C GLU A 422 -7.89 -5.21 28.36
N PRO A 423 -8.25 -4.12 27.66
CA PRO A 423 -9.64 -3.73 27.54
C PRO A 423 -10.42 -4.71 26.64
N PRO A 424 -11.75 -4.89 26.86
CA PRO A 424 -12.60 -5.70 26.01
C PRO A 424 -12.59 -5.19 24.56
N PHE A 425 -13.11 -6.02 23.65
CA PHE A 425 -13.12 -5.68 22.24
C PHE A 425 -14.03 -4.48 21.94
N SER A 426 -15.21 -4.44 22.57
CA SER A 426 -16.18 -3.36 22.41
C SER A 426 -16.30 -2.51 23.67
N VAL A 427 -16.24 -1.19 23.49
CA VAL A 427 -16.49 -0.22 24.58
C VAL A 427 -17.93 -0.31 25.13
N ARG A 428 -18.87 -0.89 24.37
CA ARG A 428 -20.27 -1.10 24.81
C ARG A 428 -20.44 -2.26 25.78
N GLU A 429 -19.42 -3.10 25.95
CA GLU A 429 -19.45 -4.20 26.92
C GLU A 429 -19.18 -3.72 28.35
N GLY A 430 -18.60 -2.54 28.52
CA GLY A 430 -18.12 -2.02 29.79
C GLY A 430 -16.90 -2.76 30.34
N GLY A 431 -16.45 -2.40 31.54
CA GLY A 431 -15.35 -3.07 32.22
C GLY A 431 -13.95 -2.67 31.74
N PHE A 432 -13.83 -1.57 31.02
CA PHE A 432 -12.54 -1.11 30.49
C PHE A 432 -11.93 0.08 31.26
N ILE A 433 -12.70 0.77 32.13
CA ILE A 433 -12.17 1.80 33.02
C ILE A 433 -11.47 1.14 34.21
N ARG A 434 -10.28 1.60 34.55
CA ARG A 434 -9.48 1.07 35.68
C ARG A 434 -10.12 1.42 37.02
N ALA A 435 -10.02 0.51 38.00
CA ALA A 435 -10.44 0.78 39.38
C ALA A 435 -9.60 1.93 39.98
N GLY A 436 -10.25 2.82 40.70
CA GLY A 436 -9.64 4.01 41.31
C GLY A 436 -9.57 5.24 40.37
N TYR A 437 -10.00 5.12 39.10
CA TYR A 437 -10.04 6.24 38.18
C TYR A 437 -11.20 7.18 38.44
N HIS A 438 -12.42 6.62 38.64
CA HIS A 438 -13.64 7.41 38.86
C HIS A 438 -14.46 6.86 40.02
N PRO A 439 -14.76 7.68 41.08
CA PRO A 439 -15.40 7.22 42.30
C PRO A 439 -16.78 6.56 42.08
N GLU A 440 -17.57 7.10 41.16
CA GLU A 440 -18.91 6.57 40.90
C GLU A 440 -18.87 5.24 40.13
N VAL A 441 -17.85 5.03 39.23
CA VAL A 441 -17.63 3.72 38.60
C VAL A 441 -17.27 2.67 39.62
N ASP A 442 -16.39 3.00 40.58
CA ASP A 442 -15.99 2.08 41.63
C ASP A 442 -17.19 1.76 42.56
N ARG A 443 -17.97 2.77 42.93
CA ARG A 443 -19.20 2.58 43.74
C ARG A 443 -20.20 1.65 43.02
N LEU A 444 -20.45 1.86 41.73
CA LEU A 444 -21.37 1.03 40.94
C LEU A 444 -20.86 -0.42 40.82
N ARG A 445 -19.54 -0.62 40.66
CA ARG A 445 -18.90 -1.94 40.67
C ARG A 445 -19.07 -2.64 42.02
N ASP A 446 -18.92 -1.92 43.12
CA ASP A 446 -19.13 -2.47 44.47
C ASP A 446 -20.57 -2.91 44.68
N ILE A 447 -21.55 -2.15 44.22
CA ILE A 447 -22.95 -2.54 44.24
C ILE A 447 -23.18 -3.84 43.45
N MET A 448 -22.58 -3.95 42.25
CA MET A 448 -22.71 -5.16 41.44
C MET A 448 -21.98 -6.37 42.02
N ALA A 449 -20.80 -6.20 42.57
CA ALA A 449 -20.01 -7.28 43.18
C ALA A 449 -20.64 -7.78 44.47
N ASN A 450 -21.12 -6.87 45.28
CA ASN A 450 -21.71 -7.16 46.58
C ASN A 450 -23.22 -7.49 46.51
N GLY A 451 -23.87 -7.26 45.37
CA GLY A 451 -25.29 -7.54 45.15
C GLY A 451 -25.69 -9.00 45.49
N LYS A 452 -24.84 -9.98 45.15
CA LYS A 452 -25.05 -11.39 45.55
C LYS A 452 -24.92 -11.59 47.06
N GLY A 453 -24.01 -10.86 47.71
CA GLY A 453 -23.86 -10.89 49.15
C GLY A 453 -25.02 -10.22 49.88
N LEU A 454 -25.53 -9.10 49.34
CA LEU A 454 -26.72 -8.41 49.83
C LEU A 454 -27.99 -9.31 49.71
N VAL A 455 -28.16 -9.97 48.57
CA VAL A 455 -29.24 -10.95 48.36
C VAL A 455 -29.11 -12.10 49.35
N ALA A 456 -27.90 -12.64 49.60
CA ALA A 456 -27.67 -13.69 50.57
C ALA A 456 -27.92 -13.19 52.02
N SER A 457 -27.64 -11.95 52.35
CA SER A 457 -27.93 -11.34 53.65
C SER A 457 -29.44 -11.16 53.88
N ILE A 458 -30.19 -10.77 52.83
CA ILE A 458 -31.65 -10.73 52.83
C ILE A 458 -32.18 -12.14 53.07
N GLU A 459 -31.68 -13.14 52.38
CA GLU A 459 -32.09 -14.54 52.57
C GLU A 459 -31.89 -15.01 54.02
N ALA A 460 -30.71 -14.74 54.58
CA ALA A 460 -30.38 -15.10 55.97
C ALA A 460 -31.30 -14.39 56.97
N ARG A 461 -31.51 -13.09 56.79
CA ARG A 461 -32.36 -12.27 57.68
C ARG A 461 -33.84 -12.68 57.58
N GLU A 462 -34.35 -12.93 56.38
CA GLU A 462 -35.71 -13.35 56.16
C GLU A 462 -35.96 -14.80 56.70
N LYS A 463 -34.96 -15.70 56.66
CA LYS A 463 -34.99 -17.01 57.35
C LYS A 463 -35.12 -16.87 58.86
N GLU A 464 -34.34 -15.97 59.44
CA GLU A 464 -34.37 -15.70 60.88
C GLU A 464 -35.69 -15.08 61.30
N LYS A 465 -36.21 -14.10 60.58
CA LYS A 465 -37.45 -13.38 60.85
C LYS A 465 -38.72 -14.26 60.74
N THR A 466 -38.75 -15.12 59.72
CA THR A 466 -39.91 -16.00 59.42
C THR A 466 -39.82 -17.37 60.11
N GLY A 467 -38.61 -17.78 60.55
CA GLY A 467 -38.40 -19.14 61.08
C GLY A 467 -38.37 -20.23 59.98
N ILE A 468 -38.52 -19.88 58.71
CA ILE A 468 -38.61 -20.79 57.57
C ILE A 468 -37.21 -21.18 57.07
N LYS A 469 -36.73 -22.32 57.53
CA LYS A 469 -35.36 -22.78 57.17
C LYS A 469 -35.16 -23.12 55.68
N SER A 470 -36.26 -23.49 55.01
CA SER A 470 -36.24 -23.87 53.59
C SER A 470 -36.39 -22.67 52.61
N LEU A 471 -36.56 -21.45 53.14
CA LEU A 471 -36.66 -20.24 52.35
C LEU A 471 -35.36 -20.03 51.53
N LYS A 472 -35.52 -19.72 50.21
CA LYS A 472 -34.42 -19.41 49.30
C LYS A 472 -34.75 -18.17 48.51
N VAL A 473 -33.76 -17.33 48.27
CA VAL A 473 -33.85 -16.24 47.29
C VAL A 473 -33.26 -16.71 45.96
N GLY A 474 -34.07 -16.64 44.90
CA GLY A 474 -33.70 -17.02 43.57
C GLY A 474 -33.88 -15.87 42.56
N TYR A 475 -33.36 -16.01 41.35
CA TYR A 475 -33.52 -15.07 40.25
C TYR A 475 -34.16 -15.77 39.04
N ASN A 476 -35.04 -15.10 38.37
CA ASN A 476 -35.64 -15.54 37.10
C ASN A 476 -35.69 -14.36 36.12
N LYS A 477 -35.26 -14.56 34.85
CA LYS A 477 -35.21 -13.50 33.82
C LYS A 477 -36.57 -12.81 33.57
N VAL A 478 -37.69 -13.48 33.84
CA VAL A 478 -39.06 -12.95 33.60
C VAL A 478 -39.61 -12.20 34.82
N PHE A 479 -39.29 -12.67 36.04
CA PHE A 479 -39.89 -12.17 37.28
C PHE A 479 -38.92 -11.47 38.22
N GLY A 480 -37.59 -11.45 37.91
CA GLY A 480 -36.57 -10.88 38.73
C GLY A 480 -36.19 -11.74 39.94
N TYR A 481 -35.71 -11.10 41.01
CA TYR A 481 -35.47 -11.78 42.29
C TYR A 481 -36.77 -12.13 43.01
N TYR A 482 -36.82 -13.32 43.62
CA TYR A 482 -37.96 -13.81 44.35
C TYR A 482 -37.53 -14.63 45.56
N ILE A 483 -38.38 -14.66 46.56
CA ILE A 483 -38.28 -15.53 47.75
C ILE A 483 -39.15 -16.77 47.49
N GLU A 484 -38.52 -17.94 47.47
CA GLU A 484 -39.22 -19.22 47.30
C GLU A 484 -39.47 -19.86 48.65
N VAL A 485 -40.76 -20.16 48.93
CA VAL A 485 -41.21 -20.79 50.14
C VAL A 485 -41.95 -22.09 49.79
N SER A 486 -41.57 -23.20 50.47
CA SER A 486 -42.25 -24.50 50.32
C SER A 486 -43.62 -24.47 50.86
N LYS A 487 -44.55 -25.25 50.27
CA LYS A 487 -45.98 -25.29 50.57
C LYS A 487 -46.31 -25.59 52.06
N SER A 488 -45.44 -26.33 52.72
CA SER A 488 -45.53 -26.66 54.15
C SER A 488 -45.40 -25.50 55.15
N TYR A 489 -44.98 -24.34 54.67
CA TYR A 489 -44.66 -23.14 55.49
C TYR A 489 -45.53 -21.92 55.12
N TYR A 490 -46.62 -22.08 54.38
CA TYR A 490 -47.44 -20.93 53.91
C TYR A 490 -48.05 -20.14 55.05
N ASP A 491 -48.42 -20.80 56.11
CA ASP A 491 -49.00 -20.17 57.30
C ASP A 491 -47.99 -19.28 58.06
N GLN A 492 -46.71 -19.39 57.79
CA GLN A 492 -45.65 -18.63 58.43
C GLN A 492 -45.15 -17.45 57.52
N VAL A 493 -45.74 -17.29 56.31
CA VAL A 493 -45.37 -16.21 55.38
C VAL A 493 -46.00 -14.90 55.91
N PRO A 494 -45.18 -13.85 56.10
CA PRO A 494 -45.66 -12.53 56.52
C PRO A 494 -46.60 -11.89 55.48
N ASP A 495 -47.56 -11.12 55.92
CA ASP A 495 -48.50 -10.36 55.05
C ASP A 495 -47.81 -9.33 54.18
N THR A 496 -46.58 -8.98 54.56
CA THR A 496 -45.71 -8.07 53.75
C THR A 496 -45.13 -8.68 52.48
N TYR A 497 -45.27 -10.01 52.34
CA TYR A 497 -44.81 -10.69 51.10
C TYR A 497 -45.89 -10.65 50.04
N ILE A 498 -45.53 -10.14 48.87
CA ILE A 498 -46.38 -10.06 47.70
C ILE A 498 -46.20 -11.31 46.88
N ARG A 499 -47.24 -12.11 46.73
CA ARG A 499 -47.26 -13.34 45.93
C ARG A 499 -47.10 -13.00 44.45
N LYS A 500 -46.13 -13.65 43.76
CA LYS A 500 -45.87 -13.49 42.33
C LYS A 500 -46.21 -14.72 41.51
N GLN A 501 -45.91 -15.92 41.98
CA GLN A 501 -46.11 -17.14 41.23
C GLN A 501 -46.37 -18.32 42.19
N THR A 502 -47.37 -19.14 41.86
CA THR A 502 -47.67 -20.41 42.54
C THR A 502 -47.14 -21.54 41.64
N LEU A 503 -46.35 -22.42 42.24
CA LEU A 503 -45.82 -23.65 41.63
C LEU A 503 -46.41 -24.88 42.38
N THR A 504 -46.17 -26.08 41.83
CA THR A 504 -46.75 -27.30 42.40
C THR A 504 -46.36 -27.56 43.86
N ASN A 505 -45.11 -27.26 44.23
CA ASN A 505 -44.49 -27.55 45.51
C ASN A 505 -44.03 -26.33 46.33
N CYS A 506 -44.10 -25.11 45.79
CA CYS A 506 -43.64 -23.88 46.39
C CYS A 506 -44.39 -22.66 45.85
N GLU A 507 -44.30 -21.54 46.53
CA GLU A 507 -44.73 -20.24 46.04
C GLU A 507 -43.60 -19.27 46.08
N ARG A 508 -43.65 -18.32 45.13
CA ARG A 508 -42.67 -17.27 44.97
C ARG A 508 -43.26 -15.95 45.35
N PHE A 509 -42.54 -15.26 46.21
CA PHE A 509 -42.92 -13.97 46.74
C PHE A 509 -41.87 -12.93 46.46
N ILE A 510 -42.24 -11.66 46.54
CA ILE A 510 -41.35 -10.53 46.55
C ILE A 510 -41.60 -9.69 47.78
N THR A 511 -40.55 -9.05 48.27
CA THR A 511 -40.62 -7.99 49.27
C THR A 511 -40.27 -6.67 48.65
N GLN A 512 -40.71 -5.56 49.26
CA GLN A 512 -40.37 -4.22 48.77
C GLN A 512 -38.85 -4.01 48.74
N GLU A 513 -38.17 -4.46 49.79
CA GLU A 513 -36.70 -4.38 49.89
C GLU A 513 -35.98 -5.17 48.79
N LEU A 514 -36.44 -6.39 48.48
CA LEU A 514 -35.86 -7.19 47.42
C LEU A 514 -36.08 -6.56 46.04
N LYS A 515 -37.20 -5.89 45.83
CA LYS A 515 -37.52 -5.18 44.60
C LYS A 515 -36.66 -3.90 44.48
N GLU A 516 -36.43 -3.20 45.55
CA GLU A 516 -35.51 -2.03 45.55
C GLU A 516 -34.10 -2.44 45.27
N LEU A 517 -33.56 -3.49 45.91
CA LEU A 517 -32.26 -4.04 45.62
C LEU A 517 -32.13 -4.53 44.17
N GLU A 518 -33.12 -5.17 43.62
CA GLU A 518 -33.17 -5.58 42.22
C GLU A 518 -33.06 -4.38 41.31
N HIS A 519 -33.81 -3.33 41.58
CA HIS A 519 -33.75 -2.09 40.78
C HIS A 519 -32.38 -1.42 40.83
N GLU A 520 -31.78 -1.41 42.06
CA GLU A 520 -30.40 -0.89 42.21
C GLU A 520 -29.39 -1.71 41.42
N ILE A 521 -29.43 -3.04 41.48
CA ILE A 521 -28.48 -3.91 40.75
C ILE A 521 -28.64 -3.77 39.25
N LEU A 522 -29.89 -3.82 38.76
CA LEU A 522 -30.17 -3.71 37.31
C LEU A 522 -29.85 -2.32 36.78
N SER A 523 -30.21 -1.26 37.51
CA SER A 523 -29.87 0.11 37.11
C SER A 523 -28.39 0.41 37.21
N ALA A 524 -27.63 -0.23 38.11
CA ALA A 524 -26.20 -0.08 38.25
C ALA A 524 -25.48 -0.63 36.99
N GLN A 525 -25.93 -1.74 36.43
CA GLN A 525 -25.34 -2.30 35.20
C GLN A 525 -25.45 -1.33 34.02
N ASP A 526 -26.62 -0.77 33.77
CA ASP A 526 -26.85 0.16 32.68
C ASP A 526 -26.10 1.50 32.91
N ARG A 527 -26.16 1.99 34.17
CA ARG A 527 -25.44 3.22 34.56
C ARG A 527 -23.92 3.11 34.43
N ILE A 528 -23.34 1.99 34.88
CA ILE A 528 -21.90 1.81 34.78
C ILE A 528 -21.45 1.77 33.30
N THR A 529 -22.16 1.07 32.43
CA THR A 529 -21.83 1.00 31.00
C THR A 529 -21.94 2.37 30.33
N ALA A 530 -23.00 3.14 30.66
CA ALA A 530 -23.17 4.49 30.13
C ALA A 530 -22.07 5.46 30.63
N LEU A 531 -21.76 5.41 31.93
CA LEU A 531 -20.72 6.28 32.53
C LEU A 531 -19.32 5.92 32.02
N GLU A 532 -19.00 4.64 31.92
CA GLU A 532 -17.72 4.21 31.33
C GLU A 532 -17.58 4.68 29.89
N PHE A 533 -18.66 4.63 29.10
CA PHE A 533 -18.65 5.13 27.73
C PHE A 533 -18.47 6.64 27.66
N GLU A 534 -19.11 7.41 28.54
CA GLU A 534 -18.92 8.87 28.66
C GLU A 534 -17.45 9.21 28.96
N LEU A 535 -16.89 8.57 30.01
CA LEU A 535 -15.48 8.74 30.38
C LEU A 535 -14.53 8.35 29.24
N PHE A 536 -14.86 7.33 28.47
CA PHE A 536 -14.09 6.94 27.28
C PHE A 536 -14.14 8.02 26.20
N CYS A 537 -15.30 8.62 25.94
CA CYS A 537 -15.42 9.72 24.99
C CYS A 537 -14.56 10.92 25.39
N ASP A 538 -14.57 11.29 26.68
CA ASP A 538 -13.73 12.36 27.22
C ASP A 538 -12.25 12.06 27.03
N LEU A 539 -11.80 10.83 27.31
CA LEU A 539 -10.43 10.42 27.08
C LEU A 539 -10.02 10.48 25.60
N ARG A 540 -10.93 10.07 24.73
CA ARG A 540 -10.73 10.13 23.29
C ARG A 540 -10.59 11.57 22.80
N GLU A 541 -11.41 12.48 23.28
CA GLU A 541 -11.34 13.90 22.96
C GLU A 541 -10.04 14.55 23.44
N GLN A 542 -9.58 14.20 24.66
CA GLN A 542 -8.30 14.67 25.20
C GLN A 542 -7.12 14.15 24.36
N ALA A 543 -7.17 12.92 23.88
CA ALA A 543 -6.16 12.38 22.96
C ALA A 543 -6.22 13.06 21.59
N ALA A 544 -7.42 13.28 21.04
CA ALA A 544 -7.65 13.97 19.77
C ALA A 544 -7.12 15.43 19.80
N ALA A 545 -7.25 16.11 20.92
CA ALA A 545 -6.70 17.47 21.09
C ALA A 545 -5.17 17.55 20.91
N GLN A 546 -4.45 16.43 21.05
CA GLN A 546 -3.00 16.37 20.86
C GLN A 546 -2.57 15.87 19.47
N VAL A 547 -3.48 15.79 18.51
CA VAL A 547 -3.25 15.20 17.17
C VAL A 547 -1.99 15.75 16.49
N GLY A 548 -1.82 17.06 16.41
CA GLY A 548 -0.68 17.69 15.74
C GLY A 548 0.68 17.40 16.39
N ARG A 549 0.71 17.25 17.75
CA ARG A 549 1.94 16.85 18.46
C ARG A 549 2.30 15.40 18.16
N ILE A 550 1.31 14.50 18.16
CA ILE A 550 1.49 13.07 17.90
C ILE A 550 1.90 12.85 16.43
N GLN A 551 1.30 13.56 15.48
CA GLN A 551 1.68 13.48 14.06
C GLN A 551 3.13 13.93 13.81
N ARG A 552 3.60 15.00 14.46
CA ARG A 552 5.01 15.41 14.37
C ARG A 552 5.96 14.34 14.90
N SER A 553 5.67 13.78 16.08
CA SER A 553 6.48 12.68 16.63
C SER A 553 6.45 11.45 15.73
N ALA A 554 5.30 11.10 15.16
CA ALA A 554 5.15 9.99 14.22
C ALA A 554 5.99 10.19 12.95
N ALA A 555 5.98 11.39 12.39
CA ALA A 555 6.80 11.75 11.23
C ALA A 555 8.31 11.67 11.54
N ALA A 556 8.72 12.09 12.74
CA ALA A 556 10.10 11.95 13.19
C ALA A 556 10.51 10.47 13.33
N VAL A 557 9.66 9.64 13.96
CA VAL A 557 9.86 8.19 14.07
C VAL A 557 10.01 7.55 12.70
N ALA A 558 9.14 7.88 11.74
CA ALA A 558 9.21 7.34 10.38
C ALA A 558 10.54 7.68 9.69
N GLN A 559 11.03 8.91 9.84
CA GLN A 559 12.32 9.32 9.27
C GLN A 559 13.50 8.61 9.92
N VAL A 560 13.51 8.49 11.25
CA VAL A 560 14.56 7.74 11.99
C VAL A 560 14.58 6.29 11.53
N ASP A 561 13.42 5.67 11.37
CA ASP A 561 13.27 4.27 10.92
C ASP A 561 13.81 4.07 9.50
N VAL A 562 13.48 4.96 8.55
CA VAL A 562 14.02 4.89 7.17
C VAL A 562 15.53 5.08 7.14
N LEU A 563 16.07 6.06 7.88
CA LEU A 563 17.53 6.30 7.97
C LEU A 563 18.25 5.11 8.60
N SER A 564 17.67 4.50 9.63
CA SER A 564 18.18 3.27 10.26
C SER A 564 18.14 2.09 9.28
N SER A 565 17.08 1.97 8.49
CA SER A 565 16.93 0.97 7.42
C SER A 565 18.04 1.10 6.36
N PHE A 566 18.29 2.31 5.86
CA PHE A 566 19.37 2.57 4.90
C PHE A 566 20.74 2.24 5.50
N ALA A 567 20.98 2.61 6.75
CA ALA A 567 22.22 2.30 7.43
C ALA A 567 22.41 0.78 7.65
N ALA A 568 21.36 0.07 8.02
CA ALA A 568 21.40 -1.38 8.18
C ALA A 568 21.72 -2.10 6.88
N VAL A 569 21.08 -1.70 5.76
CA VAL A 569 21.37 -2.26 4.42
C VAL A 569 22.79 -1.92 4.00
N ALA A 570 23.22 -0.68 4.18
CA ALA A 570 24.57 -0.23 3.82
C ALA A 570 25.65 -1.03 4.56
N ALA A 571 25.49 -1.22 5.85
CA ALA A 571 26.44 -1.99 6.65
C ALA A 571 26.47 -3.49 6.28
N GLU A 572 25.29 -4.09 6.02
CA GLU A 572 25.17 -5.50 5.70
C GLU A 572 25.69 -5.84 4.30
N GLN A 573 25.45 -4.95 3.33
CA GLN A 573 25.78 -5.18 1.91
C GLN A 573 27.07 -4.49 1.48
N GLY A 574 27.76 -3.79 2.38
CA GLY A 574 28.99 -3.06 2.06
C GLY A 574 28.78 -1.96 1.03
N TYR A 575 27.75 -1.12 1.20
CA TYR A 575 27.50 0.02 0.34
C TYR A 575 28.34 1.22 0.74
N CYS A 576 28.76 2.05 -0.21
CA CYS A 576 29.53 3.24 0.04
C CYS A 576 28.67 4.50 0.11
N ARG A 577 29.17 5.52 0.81
CA ARG A 577 28.59 6.86 0.82
C ARG A 577 28.86 7.53 -0.53
N PRO A 578 27.83 7.92 -1.33
CA PRO A 578 28.02 8.68 -2.54
C PRO A 578 28.33 10.15 -2.24
N GLU A 579 29.10 10.79 -3.12
CA GLU A 579 29.19 12.26 -3.21
C GLU A 579 28.13 12.73 -4.19
N VAL A 580 27.29 13.68 -3.76
CA VAL A 580 26.21 14.24 -4.60
C VAL A 580 26.40 15.74 -4.71
N ASP A 581 26.52 16.23 -5.93
CA ASP A 581 26.84 17.64 -6.21
C ASP A 581 26.04 18.17 -7.41
N LEU A 582 26.29 19.43 -7.78
CA LEU A 582 25.68 20.09 -8.93
C LEU A 582 26.47 19.92 -10.26
N SER A 583 27.48 19.03 -10.27
CA SER A 583 28.21 18.71 -11.49
C SER A 583 27.34 17.94 -12.49
N ASP A 584 27.84 17.78 -13.70
CA ASP A 584 27.16 16.99 -14.73
C ASP A 584 27.66 15.53 -14.77
N ALA A 585 28.55 15.14 -13.86
CA ALA A 585 29.23 13.84 -13.91
C ALA A 585 28.46 12.75 -13.17
N ILE A 586 28.46 11.54 -13.71
CA ILE A 586 28.09 10.29 -13.04
C ILE A 586 29.33 9.40 -13.08
N GLU A 587 30.01 9.26 -11.95
CA GLU A 587 31.18 8.44 -11.77
C GLU A 587 30.91 7.34 -10.76
N ILE A 588 30.94 6.10 -11.18
CA ILE A 588 30.70 4.94 -10.35
C ILE A 588 31.83 3.95 -10.54
N THR A 589 32.52 3.60 -9.47
CA THR A 589 33.59 2.60 -9.49
C THR A 589 33.07 1.30 -8.85
N GLU A 590 33.25 0.19 -9.53
CA GLU A 590 32.82 -1.12 -9.07
C GLU A 590 31.33 -1.16 -8.64
N GLY A 591 30.49 -0.54 -9.46
CA GLY A 591 29.03 -0.53 -9.23
C GLY A 591 28.44 -1.94 -9.35
N ARG A 592 27.44 -2.24 -8.51
CA ARG A 592 26.72 -3.50 -8.44
C ARG A 592 25.21 -3.26 -8.53
N HIS A 593 24.48 -4.23 -9.06
CA HIS A 593 23.02 -4.14 -9.15
C HIS A 593 22.41 -4.61 -7.82
N PRO A 594 21.74 -3.72 -7.05
CA PRO A 594 21.32 -4.02 -5.67
C PRO A 594 20.39 -5.24 -5.56
N VAL A 595 19.47 -5.38 -6.51
CA VAL A 595 18.49 -6.47 -6.50
C VAL A 595 19.13 -7.78 -6.96
N VAL A 596 19.87 -7.75 -8.08
CA VAL A 596 20.49 -8.97 -8.64
C VAL A 596 21.55 -9.51 -7.68
N GLU A 597 22.36 -8.66 -7.07
CA GLU A 597 23.34 -9.04 -6.05
C GLU A 597 22.68 -9.79 -4.89
N LYS A 598 21.58 -9.25 -4.35
CA LYS A 598 20.82 -9.88 -3.25
C LYS A 598 20.14 -11.19 -3.66
N MET A 599 19.77 -11.37 -4.93
CA MET A 599 19.17 -12.60 -5.47
C MET A 599 20.22 -13.71 -5.70
N LEU A 600 21.48 -13.35 -5.93
CA LEU A 600 22.58 -14.29 -6.15
C LEU A 600 23.04 -14.87 -4.81
N LYS A 601 22.45 -15.99 -4.38
CA LYS A 601 22.74 -16.62 -3.08
C LYS A 601 24.18 -17.18 -2.96
N HIS A 602 24.79 -17.63 -4.07
CA HIS A 602 26.07 -18.37 -4.07
C HIS A 602 27.08 -17.93 -5.14
N ALA A 603 26.73 -16.93 -5.96
CA ALA A 603 27.60 -16.38 -6.98
C ALA A 603 27.92 -14.91 -6.70
N LEU A 604 29.16 -14.52 -6.90
CA LEU A 604 29.56 -13.12 -6.79
C LEU A 604 29.01 -12.33 -7.98
N PHE A 605 28.46 -11.16 -7.71
CA PHE A 605 28.11 -10.19 -8.75
C PHE A 605 29.39 -9.59 -9.37
N VAL A 606 29.43 -9.46 -10.68
CA VAL A 606 30.59 -8.84 -11.36
C VAL A 606 30.39 -7.32 -11.39
N PRO A 607 31.20 -6.54 -10.65
CA PRO A 607 31.04 -5.10 -10.58
C PRO A 607 31.48 -4.41 -11.87
N ASN A 608 30.85 -3.29 -12.18
CA ASN A 608 31.12 -2.50 -13.39
C ASN A 608 31.35 -1.04 -13.06
N ASP A 609 32.26 -0.42 -13.79
CA ASP A 609 32.56 1.01 -13.72
C ASP A 609 31.66 1.78 -14.69
N THR A 610 31.33 3.03 -14.34
CA THR A 610 30.52 3.93 -15.16
C THR A 610 31.14 5.32 -15.08
N HIS A 611 31.38 5.93 -16.24
CA HIS A 611 31.73 7.33 -16.34
C HIS A 611 30.85 7.97 -17.41
N MET A 612 30.16 9.03 -17.06
CA MET A 612 29.30 9.81 -17.96
C MET A 612 29.36 11.28 -17.58
N ASP A 613 29.36 12.13 -18.57
CA ASP A 613 29.27 13.59 -18.39
C ASP A 613 28.57 14.23 -19.60
N ASN A 614 28.33 15.55 -19.54
CA ASN A 614 27.75 16.29 -20.66
C ASN A 614 28.82 16.84 -21.61
N ARG A 615 30.09 16.36 -21.56
CA ARG A 615 31.21 16.87 -22.37
C ARG A 615 31.78 15.80 -23.27
N ASP A 616 32.45 14.82 -22.71
CA ASP A 616 33.25 13.83 -23.42
C ASP A 616 32.64 12.43 -23.45
N ASP A 617 31.80 12.10 -22.50
CA ASP A 617 31.13 10.81 -22.36
C ASP A 617 29.60 10.99 -22.16
N THR A 618 28.94 11.65 -23.10
CA THR A 618 27.50 11.96 -23.02
C THR A 618 26.65 10.75 -23.39
N VAL A 619 27.04 10.02 -24.44
CA VAL A 619 26.31 8.83 -24.92
C VAL A 619 27.20 7.60 -24.91
N ALA A 620 26.83 6.60 -24.16
CA ALA A 620 27.51 5.30 -24.14
C ALA A 620 26.73 4.30 -25.00
N ILE A 621 27.27 3.94 -26.16
CA ILE A 621 26.72 2.87 -27.01
C ILE A 621 27.21 1.55 -26.47
N ILE A 622 26.27 0.68 -26.04
CA ILE A 622 26.57 -0.62 -25.42
C ILE A 622 26.17 -1.75 -26.37
N THR A 623 27.17 -2.46 -26.88
CA THR A 623 26.98 -3.59 -27.78
C THR A 623 27.19 -4.94 -27.07
N GLY A 624 26.70 -6.01 -27.67
CA GLY A 624 26.84 -7.38 -27.14
C GLY A 624 25.51 -8.11 -27.08
N PRO A 625 25.51 -9.44 -26.75
CA PRO A 625 24.31 -10.26 -26.74
C PRO A 625 23.38 -9.95 -25.56
N ASN A 626 22.07 -10.22 -25.70
CA ASN A 626 21.05 -9.88 -24.71
C ASN A 626 21.26 -10.55 -23.36
N MET A 627 21.69 -11.80 -23.34
CA MET A 627 21.92 -12.55 -22.09
C MET A 627 23.22 -12.15 -21.36
N ALA A 628 24.05 -11.30 -21.95
CA ALA A 628 25.32 -10.91 -21.34
C ALA A 628 25.20 -9.91 -20.19
N GLY A 629 24.05 -9.21 -20.04
CA GLY A 629 23.76 -8.33 -18.93
C GLY A 629 23.74 -6.83 -19.25
N LYS A 630 23.57 -6.41 -20.52
CA LYS A 630 23.44 -4.99 -20.93
C LYS A 630 22.38 -4.25 -20.14
N SER A 631 21.13 -4.73 -20.22
CA SER A 631 19.98 -4.14 -19.53
C SER A 631 20.16 -4.13 -18.01
N THR A 632 20.81 -5.16 -17.44
CA THR A 632 21.14 -5.22 -16.02
C THR A 632 22.11 -4.10 -15.62
N TYR A 633 23.13 -3.86 -16.45
CA TYR A 633 24.09 -2.78 -16.23
C TYR A 633 23.43 -1.39 -16.31
N MET A 634 22.62 -1.16 -17.31
CA MET A 634 21.93 0.13 -17.45
C MET A 634 20.98 0.41 -16.29
N ARG A 635 20.18 -0.60 -15.87
CA ARG A 635 19.34 -0.49 -14.69
C ARG A 635 20.14 -0.26 -13.40
N GLN A 636 21.31 -0.92 -13.26
CA GLN A 636 22.23 -0.71 -12.15
C GLN A 636 22.61 0.78 -12.02
N VAL A 637 22.99 1.43 -13.12
CA VAL A 637 23.37 2.85 -13.11
C VAL A 637 22.20 3.72 -12.64
N ALA A 638 21.02 3.53 -13.21
CA ALA A 638 19.83 4.28 -12.80
C ALA A 638 19.47 4.06 -11.33
N LEU A 639 19.53 2.82 -10.84
CA LEU A 639 19.22 2.50 -9.43
C LEU A 639 20.24 3.13 -8.49
N ILE A 640 21.53 3.17 -8.84
CA ILE A 640 22.57 3.82 -8.04
C ILE A 640 22.32 5.34 -7.97
N VAL A 641 22.00 5.98 -9.09
CA VAL A 641 21.64 7.41 -9.13
C VAL A 641 20.41 7.69 -8.25
N LEU A 642 19.39 6.88 -8.39
CA LEU A 642 18.16 6.97 -7.60
C LEU A 642 18.45 6.86 -6.09
N MET A 643 19.18 5.81 -5.68
CA MET A 643 19.57 5.59 -4.29
C MET A 643 20.39 6.75 -3.74
N ALA A 644 21.33 7.30 -4.51
CA ALA A 644 22.12 8.46 -4.10
C ALA A 644 21.23 9.69 -3.84
N GLN A 645 20.27 9.97 -4.73
CA GLN A 645 19.37 11.12 -4.59
C GLN A 645 18.24 10.90 -3.56
N MET A 646 17.98 9.67 -3.16
CA MET A 646 17.16 9.37 -1.98
C MET A 646 17.89 9.71 -0.66
N GLY A 647 19.19 9.81 -0.67
CA GLY A 647 20.05 9.96 0.50
C GLY A 647 20.43 8.62 1.12
N SER A 648 20.43 7.54 0.35
CA SER A 648 20.91 6.21 0.72
C SER A 648 22.37 6.02 0.27
N PHE A 649 23.11 5.15 0.97
CA PHE A 649 24.37 4.62 0.47
C PHE A 649 24.10 3.71 -0.73
N VAL A 650 25.09 3.53 -1.60
CA VAL A 650 24.97 2.90 -2.91
C VAL A 650 25.87 1.67 -3.07
N PRO A 651 25.44 0.67 -3.84
CA PRO A 651 26.21 -0.56 -4.09
C PRO A 651 27.38 -0.31 -5.05
N ALA A 652 28.40 0.36 -4.58
CA ALA A 652 29.62 0.68 -5.32
C ALA A 652 30.83 0.73 -4.37
N ARG A 653 32.06 0.76 -4.94
CA ARG A 653 33.27 1.05 -4.16
C ARG A 653 33.36 2.55 -3.89
N SER A 654 33.05 3.37 -4.88
CA SER A 654 32.91 4.83 -4.76
C SER A 654 31.91 5.32 -5.81
N ALA A 655 31.19 6.40 -5.49
CA ALA A 655 30.27 7.03 -6.43
C ALA A 655 30.26 8.55 -6.23
N ARG A 656 30.31 9.29 -7.36
CA ARG A 656 30.08 10.72 -7.44
C ARG A 656 28.99 10.97 -8.45
N ILE A 657 27.91 11.59 -8.01
CA ILE A 657 26.67 11.73 -8.78
C ILE A 657 26.31 13.20 -8.86
N GLY A 658 26.43 13.79 -10.04
CA GLY A 658 25.80 15.07 -10.36
C GLY A 658 24.28 14.92 -10.40
N ILE A 659 23.55 15.92 -9.92
CA ILE A 659 22.09 15.88 -9.84
C ILE A 659 21.47 15.54 -11.20
N VAL A 660 20.64 14.52 -11.20
CA VAL A 660 19.77 14.10 -12.30
C VAL A 660 18.36 14.54 -12.00
N ASP A 661 17.73 15.27 -12.92
CA ASP A 661 16.38 15.80 -12.74
C ASP A 661 15.28 14.80 -13.12
N ARG A 662 15.54 13.96 -14.14
CA ARG A 662 14.59 12.95 -14.64
C ARG A 662 15.35 11.68 -15.06
N VAL A 663 14.73 10.53 -14.83
CA VAL A 663 15.23 9.24 -15.34
C VAL A 663 14.18 8.67 -16.28
N PHE A 664 14.53 8.54 -17.55
CA PHE A 664 13.70 7.90 -18.56
C PHE A 664 14.23 6.51 -18.90
N THR A 665 13.34 5.56 -19.06
CA THR A 665 13.71 4.20 -19.43
C THR A 665 12.85 3.69 -20.57
N ARG A 666 13.50 3.21 -21.62
CA ARG A 666 12.89 2.38 -22.64
C ARG A 666 13.60 1.03 -22.64
N ILE A 667 13.03 0.03 -21.98
CA ILE A 667 13.63 -1.29 -21.81
C ILE A 667 12.57 -2.34 -22.20
N GLY A 668 12.79 -3.04 -23.30
CA GLY A 668 12.02 -4.18 -23.82
C GLY A 668 10.49 -4.04 -23.75
N ALA A 669 9.75 -4.28 -24.83
CA ALA A 669 8.30 -4.22 -24.81
C ALA A 669 7.72 -5.39 -24.00
N SER A 670 6.88 -5.11 -23.02
CA SER A 670 5.81 -6.03 -22.64
C SER A 670 4.66 -5.79 -23.62
N ASP A 671 4.21 -6.83 -24.34
CA ASP A 671 3.03 -6.75 -25.19
C ASP A 671 1.84 -6.25 -24.35
N ASP A 672 1.44 -5.00 -24.55
CA ASP A 672 0.18 -4.49 -24.03
C ASP A 672 -0.94 -4.79 -25.02
N LEU A 673 -1.34 -6.05 -25.07
CA LEU A 673 -2.44 -6.54 -25.92
C LEU A 673 -3.76 -5.84 -25.61
N SER A 674 -3.90 -5.21 -24.43
CA SER A 674 -5.13 -4.55 -23.98
C SER A 674 -5.41 -3.22 -24.71
N ALA A 675 -4.35 -2.55 -25.21
CA ALA A 675 -4.47 -1.26 -25.88
C ALA A 675 -4.64 -1.37 -27.42
N GLY A 676 -4.55 -2.58 -28.00
CA GLY A 676 -4.69 -2.80 -29.45
C GLY A 676 -3.61 -2.11 -30.30
N GLN A 677 -2.54 -1.60 -29.72
CA GLN A 677 -1.44 -0.95 -30.42
C GLN A 677 -0.33 -1.96 -30.72
N SER A 678 0.35 -1.78 -31.87
CA SER A 678 1.53 -2.59 -32.16
C SER A 678 2.67 -2.24 -31.20
N THR A 679 3.49 -3.25 -30.86
CA THR A 679 4.70 -3.06 -30.00
C THR A 679 5.61 -1.95 -30.50
N PHE A 680 5.72 -1.78 -31.83
CA PHE A 680 6.51 -0.69 -32.44
C PHE A 680 5.87 0.68 -32.21
N MET A 681 4.53 0.81 -32.25
CA MET A 681 3.85 2.08 -31.99
C MET A 681 4.02 2.51 -30.53
N VAL A 682 3.88 1.55 -29.59
CA VAL A 682 4.13 1.80 -28.15
C VAL A 682 5.58 2.28 -27.96
N GLU A 683 6.55 1.59 -28.59
CA GLU A 683 7.95 1.97 -28.53
C GLU A 683 8.18 3.41 -29.03
N MET A 684 7.61 3.77 -30.18
CA MET A 684 7.78 5.11 -30.76
C MET A 684 7.10 6.19 -29.92
N THR A 685 5.96 5.90 -29.31
CA THR A 685 5.29 6.82 -28.37
C THR A 685 6.16 7.10 -27.14
N GLU A 686 6.70 6.05 -26.50
CA GLU A 686 7.60 6.19 -25.35
C GLU A 686 8.87 6.98 -25.71
N VAL A 687 9.47 6.72 -26.90
CA VAL A 687 10.63 7.47 -27.38
C VAL A 687 10.28 8.94 -27.68
N ALA A 688 9.10 9.21 -28.24
CA ALA A 688 8.65 10.55 -28.53
C ALA A 688 8.44 11.38 -27.25
N GLU A 689 7.81 10.80 -26.23
CA GLU A 689 7.61 11.41 -24.91
C GLU A 689 8.96 11.71 -24.24
N LEU A 690 9.88 10.74 -24.26
CA LEU A 690 11.21 10.90 -23.71
C LEU A 690 11.97 12.06 -24.39
N LEU A 691 12.01 12.10 -25.73
CA LEU A 691 12.74 13.12 -26.48
C LEU A 691 12.14 14.52 -26.33
N LYS A 692 10.83 14.61 -26.08
CA LYS A 692 10.13 15.88 -25.85
C LYS A 692 10.44 16.46 -24.47
N ASN A 693 10.55 15.59 -23.45
CA ASN A 693 10.51 16.00 -22.04
C ASN A 693 11.88 15.89 -21.34
N ALA A 694 12.87 15.26 -21.95
CA ALA A 694 14.21 15.15 -21.40
C ALA A 694 14.94 16.48 -21.44
N THR A 695 15.77 16.71 -20.42
CA THR A 695 16.68 17.86 -20.32
C THR A 695 18.14 17.42 -20.39
N ALA A 696 19.08 18.34 -20.50
CA ALA A 696 20.50 18.03 -20.45
C ALA A 696 20.94 17.38 -19.12
N LYS A 697 20.18 17.54 -18.04
CA LYS A 697 20.44 16.91 -16.73
C LYS A 697 19.81 15.52 -16.59
N SER A 698 18.98 15.10 -17.53
CA SER A 698 18.31 13.81 -17.47
C SER A 698 19.27 12.64 -17.72
N LEU A 699 18.90 11.46 -17.22
CA LEU A 699 19.54 10.18 -17.51
C LEU A 699 18.60 9.33 -18.35
N LEU A 700 19.04 8.98 -19.56
CA LEU A 700 18.26 8.20 -20.51
C LEU A 700 18.79 6.77 -20.60
N ILE A 701 17.88 5.80 -20.51
CA ILE A 701 18.19 4.38 -20.68
C ILE A 701 17.40 3.84 -21.86
N LEU A 702 18.07 3.63 -22.97
CA LEU A 702 17.49 3.22 -24.23
C LEU A 702 17.99 1.82 -24.59
N ASP A 703 17.11 0.83 -24.54
CA ASP A 703 17.45 -0.57 -24.83
C ASP A 703 16.75 -1.05 -26.09
N GLU A 704 17.53 -1.36 -27.12
CA GLU A 704 17.11 -1.95 -28.38
C GLU A 704 16.07 -1.15 -29.17
N ILE A 705 16.30 0.16 -29.32
CA ILE A 705 15.44 1.04 -30.14
C ILE A 705 15.45 0.61 -31.60
N GLY A 706 14.26 0.58 -32.22
CA GLY A 706 14.05 0.28 -33.64
C GLY A 706 13.93 -1.21 -33.96
N ARG A 707 13.80 -2.10 -32.96
CA ARG A 707 13.72 -3.54 -33.17
C ARG A 707 12.37 -4.02 -33.72
N GLY A 708 11.31 -3.25 -33.55
CA GLY A 708 9.94 -3.63 -33.95
C GLY A 708 9.60 -3.41 -35.44
N THR A 709 10.55 -2.99 -36.31
CA THR A 709 10.34 -2.69 -37.71
C THR A 709 11.42 -3.30 -38.60
N SER A 710 11.46 -2.94 -39.92
CA SER A 710 12.50 -3.41 -40.83
C SER A 710 13.87 -2.96 -40.36
N THR A 711 14.93 -3.74 -40.67
CA THR A 711 16.30 -3.49 -40.22
C THR A 711 16.79 -2.09 -40.57
N TYR A 712 16.58 -1.63 -41.81
CA TYR A 712 17.07 -0.31 -42.22
C TYR A 712 16.27 0.84 -41.61
N ASP A 713 14.95 0.73 -41.49
CA ASP A 713 14.11 1.75 -40.84
C ASP A 713 14.47 1.83 -39.34
N GLY A 714 14.56 0.67 -38.68
CA GLY A 714 14.90 0.59 -37.26
C GLY A 714 16.28 1.18 -36.96
N MET A 715 17.28 0.84 -37.78
CA MET A 715 18.62 1.41 -37.66
C MET A 715 18.64 2.93 -37.91
N SER A 716 17.89 3.42 -38.88
CA SER A 716 17.81 4.85 -39.21
C SER A 716 17.18 5.63 -38.05
N ILE A 717 16.09 5.11 -37.44
CA ILE A 717 15.48 5.72 -36.28
C ILE A 717 16.42 5.69 -35.08
N ALA A 718 17.03 4.54 -34.77
CA ALA A 718 17.96 4.38 -33.66
C ALA A 718 19.14 5.36 -33.76
N ARG A 719 19.71 5.54 -35.00
CA ARG A 719 20.77 6.50 -35.26
C ARG A 719 20.29 7.93 -35.05
N ALA A 720 19.14 8.31 -35.59
CA ALA A 720 18.60 9.66 -35.45
C ALA A 720 18.30 10.02 -33.98
N VAL A 721 17.75 9.08 -33.20
CA VAL A 721 17.55 9.25 -31.76
C VAL A 721 18.86 9.45 -31.03
N LEU A 722 19.87 8.63 -31.32
CA LEU A 722 21.20 8.75 -30.73
C LEU A 722 21.87 10.11 -31.05
N GLU A 723 21.82 10.53 -32.32
CA GLU A 723 22.33 11.84 -32.76
C GLU A 723 21.62 12.99 -32.03
N PHE A 724 20.30 12.90 -31.84
CA PHE A 724 19.50 13.88 -31.11
C PHE A 724 19.92 13.96 -29.64
N CYS A 725 20.10 12.81 -28.99
CA CYS A 725 20.50 12.73 -27.56
C CYS A 725 21.92 13.28 -27.36
N ALA A 726 22.84 13.08 -28.33
CA ALA A 726 24.22 13.55 -28.26
C ALA A 726 24.39 15.05 -28.59
N ASP A 727 23.47 15.63 -29.38
CA ASP A 727 23.55 17.02 -29.82
C ASP A 727 23.26 18.00 -28.67
N LYS A 728 24.28 18.68 -28.17
CA LYS A 728 24.18 19.68 -27.08
C LYS A 728 23.25 20.87 -27.38
N LYS A 729 22.98 21.13 -28.66
CA LYS A 729 22.04 22.20 -29.05
C LYS A 729 20.61 21.77 -28.98
N ARG A 730 20.35 20.47 -29.04
CA ARG A 730 19.00 19.88 -28.95
C ARG A 730 18.73 19.33 -27.58
N LEU A 731 19.55 18.40 -27.09
CA LEU A 731 19.36 17.75 -25.82
C LEU A 731 20.64 17.64 -24.99
N GLY A 732 21.65 16.91 -25.45
CA GLY A 732 22.91 16.73 -24.75
C GLY A 732 22.77 15.98 -23.42
N ALA A 733 21.86 15.03 -23.33
CA ALA A 733 21.56 14.29 -22.09
C ALA A 733 22.44 13.04 -21.95
N LYS A 734 22.78 12.69 -20.71
CA LYS A 734 23.50 11.45 -20.41
C LYS A 734 22.68 10.25 -20.81
N THR A 735 23.17 9.45 -21.76
CA THR A 735 22.39 8.38 -22.40
C THR A 735 23.18 7.07 -22.42
N LEU A 736 22.57 6.02 -21.83
CA LEU A 736 22.99 4.63 -21.99
C LEU A 736 22.16 4.00 -23.12
N PHE A 737 22.80 3.66 -24.20
CA PHE A 737 22.16 3.21 -25.42
C PHE A 737 22.61 1.78 -25.78
N ALA A 738 21.80 0.79 -25.42
CA ALA A 738 22.08 -0.59 -25.81
C ALA A 738 21.50 -0.90 -27.19
N THR A 739 22.27 -1.51 -28.06
CA THR A 739 21.86 -1.82 -29.43
C THR A 739 22.48 -3.10 -29.97
N HIS A 740 21.80 -3.68 -30.95
CA HIS A 740 22.33 -4.76 -31.81
C HIS A 740 22.84 -4.27 -33.14
N TYR A 741 22.64 -2.98 -33.47
CA TYR A 741 23.15 -2.37 -34.68
C TYR A 741 24.62 -2.03 -34.49
N HIS A 742 25.51 -2.91 -34.96
CA HIS A 742 26.96 -2.71 -34.85
C HIS A 742 27.44 -1.48 -35.66
N GLU A 743 26.71 -1.10 -36.72
CA GLU A 743 26.96 0.06 -37.53
C GLU A 743 26.98 1.38 -36.73
N LEU A 744 26.20 1.44 -35.64
CA LEU A 744 26.16 2.63 -34.78
C LEU A 744 27.47 2.86 -34.03
N THR A 745 28.35 1.85 -33.91
CA THR A 745 29.65 2.01 -33.25
C THR A 745 30.57 2.95 -34.00
N ALA A 746 30.37 3.11 -35.32
CA ALA A 746 31.10 4.06 -36.13
C ALA A 746 30.89 5.53 -35.72
N LEU A 747 29.85 5.82 -34.96
CA LEU A 747 29.53 7.19 -34.52
C LEU A 747 30.50 7.73 -33.46
N GLU A 748 31.28 6.91 -32.75
CA GLU A 748 32.28 7.35 -31.77
C GLU A 748 33.33 8.30 -32.40
N GLY A 749 33.73 8.06 -33.62
CA GLY A 749 34.70 8.96 -34.33
C GLY A 749 34.03 10.14 -35.01
N GLN A 750 32.71 10.19 -35.11
CA GLN A 750 31.93 11.17 -35.88
C GLN A 750 31.23 12.21 -35.00
N ILE A 751 30.80 11.82 -33.83
CA ILE A 751 30.00 12.67 -32.92
C ILE A 751 30.75 12.85 -31.61
N PRO A 752 31.06 14.09 -31.21
CA PRO A 752 31.67 14.37 -29.90
C PRO A 752 30.77 13.89 -28.75
N GLY A 753 31.38 13.30 -27.73
CA GLY A 753 30.62 12.79 -26.55
C GLY A 753 30.01 11.41 -26.73
N VAL A 754 30.15 10.76 -27.89
CA VAL A 754 29.71 9.37 -28.10
C VAL A 754 30.89 8.44 -27.87
N LYS A 755 30.66 7.39 -27.07
CA LYS A 755 31.64 6.38 -26.69
C LYS A 755 31.07 4.98 -26.83
N ASN A 756 31.90 4.05 -27.32
CA ASN A 756 31.53 2.65 -27.47
C ASN A 756 31.97 1.82 -26.26
N TYR A 757 31.06 0.94 -25.84
CA TYR A 757 31.28 -0.06 -24.82
C TYR A 757 30.76 -1.41 -25.30
N ASN A 758 31.35 -2.48 -24.81
CA ASN A 758 30.83 -3.82 -25.06
C ASN A 758 30.90 -4.67 -23.80
N ILE A 759 30.18 -5.79 -23.78
CA ILE A 759 30.32 -6.78 -22.74
C ILE A 759 31.43 -7.75 -23.11
N ALA A 760 32.43 -7.83 -22.24
CA ALA A 760 33.53 -8.73 -22.41
C ALA A 760 33.09 -10.19 -22.47
N ALA A 761 33.46 -10.91 -23.52
CA ALA A 761 33.25 -12.32 -23.69
C ALA A 761 34.58 -13.04 -23.89
N LYS A 762 34.74 -14.22 -23.33
CA LYS A 762 35.94 -15.07 -23.51
C LYS A 762 35.52 -16.34 -24.24
N LYS A 763 36.09 -16.55 -25.43
CA LYS A 763 35.92 -17.79 -26.21
C LYS A 763 36.74 -18.89 -25.55
N LYS A 764 36.12 -20.02 -25.19
CA LYS A 764 36.77 -21.18 -24.58
C LYS A 764 36.43 -22.40 -25.45
N LYS A 765 37.34 -22.75 -26.40
CA LYS A 765 37.12 -23.76 -27.44
C LYS A 765 35.81 -23.51 -28.21
N ASP A 766 34.81 -24.33 -28.04
CA ASP A 766 33.50 -24.23 -28.70
C ASP A 766 32.41 -23.53 -27.87
N ASP A 767 32.75 -23.02 -26.67
CA ASP A 767 31.82 -22.31 -25.80
C ASP A 767 32.24 -20.86 -25.55
N ILE A 768 31.26 -19.98 -25.29
CA ILE A 768 31.51 -18.60 -24.94
C ILE A 768 31.10 -18.39 -23.46
N LEU A 769 32.04 -17.83 -22.72
CA LEU A 769 31.84 -17.37 -21.36
C LEU A 769 31.65 -15.84 -21.36
N PHE A 770 30.46 -15.37 -21.05
CA PHE A 770 30.20 -13.95 -20.84
C PHE A 770 30.74 -13.53 -19.48
N LEU A 771 31.73 -12.62 -19.50
CA LEU A 771 32.38 -12.15 -18.28
C LEU A 771 31.51 -11.14 -17.52
N ARG A 772 30.42 -10.68 -18.11
CA ARG A 772 29.51 -9.64 -17.51
C ARG A 772 30.21 -8.35 -17.14
N LYS A 773 31.41 -8.09 -17.70
CA LYS A 773 32.16 -6.87 -17.49
C LYS A 773 32.02 -5.96 -18.71
N ILE A 774 31.61 -4.73 -18.47
CA ILE A 774 31.58 -3.66 -19.50
C ILE A 774 32.98 -3.14 -19.70
N VAL A 775 33.39 -3.10 -20.95
CA VAL A 775 34.72 -2.63 -21.36
C VAL A 775 34.61 -1.63 -22.51
N ARG A 776 35.57 -0.74 -22.63
CA ARG A 776 35.64 0.24 -23.69
C ARG A 776 35.87 -0.41 -25.05
N GLY A 777 35.25 0.14 -26.11
CA GLY A 777 35.34 -0.32 -27.48
C GLY A 777 34.07 -1.02 -27.98
N GLY A 778 33.92 -1.17 -29.30
CA GLY A 778 32.84 -1.91 -29.92
C GLY A 778 33.03 -3.42 -29.83
N ALA A 779 31.99 -4.20 -29.98
CA ALA A 779 32.10 -5.64 -30.14
C ALA A 779 32.43 -5.99 -31.60
N ASP A 780 33.49 -6.76 -31.81
CA ASP A 780 33.96 -7.15 -33.15
C ASP A 780 33.11 -8.27 -33.79
N GLN A 781 32.25 -8.96 -33.04
CA GLN A 781 31.47 -10.13 -33.52
C GLN A 781 30.08 -10.19 -32.89
N SER A 782 29.14 -10.70 -33.67
CA SER A 782 27.82 -11.06 -33.14
C SER A 782 27.88 -12.45 -32.51
N TYR A 783 27.19 -12.65 -31.39
CA TYR A 783 27.20 -13.90 -30.62
C TYR A 783 25.79 -14.58 -30.62
N GLY A 784 24.93 -14.24 -31.58
CA GLY A 784 23.56 -14.74 -31.62
C GLY A 784 23.45 -16.27 -31.77
N ILE A 785 24.33 -16.85 -32.61
CA ILE A 785 24.33 -18.32 -32.84
C ILE A 785 24.82 -19.08 -31.61
N GLU A 786 25.79 -18.52 -30.91
CA GLU A 786 26.31 -19.10 -29.67
C GLU A 786 25.28 -19.04 -28.54
N VAL A 787 24.53 -17.96 -28.46
CA VAL A 787 23.39 -17.86 -27.52
C VAL A 787 22.30 -18.87 -27.87
N ALA A 788 21.99 -19.08 -29.15
CA ALA A 788 21.07 -20.09 -29.61
C ALA A 788 21.53 -21.51 -29.21
N LYS A 789 22.85 -21.78 -29.28
CA LYS A 789 23.44 -23.03 -28.78
C LYS A 789 23.21 -23.21 -27.26
N LEU A 790 23.46 -22.17 -26.46
CA LEU A 790 23.21 -22.19 -25.01
C LEU A 790 21.73 -22.37 -24.66
N ALA A 791 20.83 -21.90 -25.52
CA ALA A 791 19.39 -22.09 -25.39
C ALA A 791 18.90 -23.49 -25.81
N GLY A 792 19.77 -24.35 -26.33
CA GLY A 792 19.42 -25.71 -26.72
C GLY A 792 18.88 -25.85 -28.14
N VAL A 793 19.12 -24.88 -29.04
CA VAL A 793 18.76 -25.01 -30.46
C VAL A 793 19.58 -26.17 -31.08
N PRO A 794 18.96 -27.10 -31.86
CA PRO A 794 19.62 -28.25 -32.41
C PRO A 794 20.84 -27.91 -33.29
N GLU A 795 21.92 -28.68 -33.16
CA GLU A 795 23.19 -28.41 -33.83
C GLU A 795 23.12 -28.34 -35.38
N PRO A 796 22.24 -29.11 -36.07
CA PRO A 796 22.06 -28.91 -37.54
C PRO A 796 21.60 -27.53 -37.93
N VAL A 797 20.71 -26.89 -37.10
CA VAL A 797 20.22 -25.51 -37.32
C VAL A 797 21.35 -24.52 -37.06
N LEU A 798 22.16 -24.72 -36.02
CA LEU A 798 23.30 -23.88 -35.68
C LEU A 798 24.40 -23.90 -36.76
N ARG A 799 24.69 -25.08 -37.26
CA ARG A 799 25.67 -25.24 -38.41
C ARG A 799 25.16 -24.52 -39.65
N ARG A 800 23.87 -24.65 -39.98
CA ARG A 800 23.33 -23.92 -41.16
C ARG A 800 23.31 -22.40 -40.90
N ALA A 801 22.97 -21.98 -39.71
CA ALA A 801 22.99 -20.54 -39.35
C ALA A 801 24.41 -19.93 -39.48
N ARG A 802 25.47 -20.62 -39.02
CA ARG A 802 26.86 -20.15 -39.22
C ARG A 802 27.22 -20.00 -40.69
N LYS A 803 26.84 -20.98 -41.51
CA LYS A 803 27.10 -20.92 -42.95
C LYS A 803 26.36 -19.77 -43.62
N ILE A 804 25.08 -19.52 -43.22
CA ILE A 804 24.34 -18.39 -43.76
C ILE A 804 24.94 -17.07 -43.30
N LEU A 805 25.40 -16.97 -42.04
CA LEU A 805 26.08 -15.78 -41.56
C LEU A 805 27.34 -15.46 -42.36
N GLU A 806 28.21 -16.46 -42.63
CA GLU A 806 29.39 -16.33 -43.47
C GLU A 806 29.04 -15.88 -44.92
N GLU A 807 27.96 -16.42 -45.50
CA GLU A 807 27.47 -16.02 -46.81
C GLU A 807 27.00 -14.54 -46.83
N LEU A 808 26.29 -14.11 -45.78
CA LEU A 808 25.81 -12.72 -45.65
C LEU A 808 26.96 -11.72 -45.41
N GLU A 809 27.92 -12.07 -44.55
CA GLU A 809 29.11 -11.23 -44.28
C GLU A 809 30.03 -11.11 -45.49
N ALA A 810 30.07 -12.12 -46.32
CA ALA A 810 30.82 -12.09 -47.59
C ALA A 810 30.14 -11.27 -48.71
N GLY A 811 28.95 -10.72 -48.45
CA GLY A 811 28.19 -9.92 -49.43
C GLY A 811 27.59 -10.74 -50.56
N VAL A 812 27.47 -12.06 -50.43
CA VAL A 812 26.87 -12.94 -51.43
C VAL A 812 25.35 -13.00 -51.14
N PRO A 813 24.46 -12.69 -52.11
CA PRO A 813 23.02 -12.86 -51.89
C PRO A 813 22.72 -14.34 -51.55
N ALA A 814 21.98 -14.57 -50.46
CA ALA A 814 21.60 -15.92 -50.10
C ALA A 814 20.79 -16.57 -51.24
N ALA A 815 21.30 -17.62 -51.83
CA ALA A 815 20.58 -18.42 -52.81
C ALA A 815 19.35 -19.03 -52.17
N PRO A 816 18.16 -19.09 -52.87
CA PRO A 816 17.01 -19.75 -52.31
C PRO A 816 17.36 -21.21 -52.01
N ALA A 817 16.96 -21.66 -50.83
CA ALA A 817 17.23 -23.01 -50.33
C ALA A 817 16.78 -24.07 -51.36
N PRO A 818 17.64 -25.00 -51.81
CA PRO A 818 17.21 -26.12 -52.63
C PRO A 818 16.21 -26.94 -51.81
N ALA A 819 15.09 -27.35 -52.46
CA ALA A 819 14.12 -28.26 -51.88
C ALA A 819 14.84 -29.46 -51.26
N ALA A 820 14.56 -29.76 -50.00
CA ALA A 820 15.20 -30.78 -49.20
C ALA A 820 15.18 -32.11 -49.93
N ALA A 821 16.37 -32.54 -50.42
CA ALA A 821 16.65 -33.97 -50.59
C ALA A 821 16.80 -34.53 -49.18
N GLN A 822 15.95 -35.48 -48.83
CA GLN A 822 16.07 -36.20 -47.52
C GLN A 822 17.45 -36.90 -47.48
N PRO A 823 18.29 -36.66 -46.49
CA PRO A 823 19.42 -37.49 -46.26
C PRO A 823 18.90 -38.84 -45.68
N GLU A 824 19.25 -39.92 -46.29
CA GLU A 824 19.18 -41.23 -45.65
C GLU A 824 20.13 -41.20 -44.45
N GLU A 825 19.60 -41.03 -43.27
CA GLU A 825 20.34 -41.22 -42.02
C GLU A 825 20.63 -42.68 -41.84
N GLN A 826 21.87 -43.11 -42.06
CA GLN A 826 22.37 -44.30 -41.46
C GLN A 826 22.46 -44.10 -39.95
N VAL A 827 21.38 -44.51 -39.28
CA VAL A 827 21.33 -44.52 -37.78
C VAL A 827 22.25 -45.66 -37.35
N SER A 828 23.35 -45.31 -36.67
CA SER A 828 24.23 -46.26 -35.97
C SER A 828 23.43 -46.94 -34.86
N LEU A 829 23.58 -48.28 -34.72
CA LEU A 829 22.96 -49.04 -33.66
C LEU A 829 23.30 -48.53 -32.24
N LEU A 830 24.41 -47.84 -32.09
CA LEU A 830 24.83 -47.18 -30.86
C LEU A 830 24.01 -45.92 -30.49
N ASP A 831 23.51 -45.19 -31.48
CA ASP A 831 22.67 -44.03 -31.27
C ASP A 831 21.24 -44.40 -30.85
N MET A 832 20.73 -45.57 -31.23
CA MET A 832 19.43 -46.09 -30.80
C MET A 832 19.40 -46.45 -29.31
N GLY A 833 20.45 -47.01 -28.74
CA GLY A 833 20.54 -47.34 -27.33
C GLY A 833 20.53 -46.09 -26.43
N ALA A 834 21.32 -45.10 -26.82
CA ALA A 834 21.37 -43.81 -26.09
C ALA A 834 20.04 -43.05 -26.13
N ALA A 835 19.34 -43.05 -27.29
CA ALA A 835 18.04 -42.43 -27.44
C ALA A 835 16.93 -43.13 -26.62
N GLN A 836 16.97 -44.47 -26.55
CA GLN A 836 16.05 -45.26 -25.73
C GLN A 836 16.29 -45.04 -24.23
N ALA A 837 17.54 -45.03 -23.79
CA ALA A 837 17.91 -44.74 -22.41
C ALA A 837 17.47 -43.34 -21.98
N ALA A 838 17.66 -42.32 -22.84
CA ALA A 838 17.23 -40.97 -22.58
C ALA A 838 15.69 -40.81 -22.55
N ALA A 839 14.96 -41.50 -23.41
CA ALA A 839 13.50 -41.54 -23.38
C ALA A 839 12.99 -42.19 -22.08
N ARG A 840 13.55 -43.33 -21.70
CA ARG A 840 13.18 -44.01 -20.48
C ARG A 840 13.44 -43.18 -19.23
N LEU A 841 14.54 -42.45 -19.18
CA LEU A 841 14.88 -41.52 -18.06
C LEU A 841 13.93 -40.32 -17.92
N ARG A 842 13.38 -39.84 -19.03
CA ARG A 842 12.40 -38.72 -19.02
C ARG A 842 11.05 -39.11 -18.41
N ASP A 843 10.65 -40.36 -18.56
CA ASP A 843 9.35 -40.86 -18.09
C ASP A 843 9.36 -41.32 -16.62
N VAL A 844 10.50 -41.19 -15.94
CA VAL A 844 10.69 -41.64 -14.56
C VAL A 844 10.52 -40.47 -13.58
N ASP A 845 9.59 -40.60 -12.66
CA ASP A 845 9.49 -39.69 -11.52
C ASP A 845 10.43 -40.15 -10.39
N VAL A 846 11.57 -39.49 -10.27
CA VAL A 846 12.63 -39.83 -9.30
C VAL A 846 12.14 -39.71 -7.84
N ASN A 847 11.10 -38.97 -7.56
CA ASN A 847 10.61 -38.75 -6.20
C ASN A 847 9.76 -39.92 -5.66
N VAL A 848 9.34 -40.83 -6.52
CA VAL A 848 8.47 -41.94 -6.17
C VAL A 848 9.26 -43.26 -6.08
N LEU A 849 10.53 -43.29 -6.55
CA LEU A 849 11.36 -44.48 -6.58
C LEU A 849 11.94 -44.82 -5.21
N THR A 850 11.83 -46.08 -4.81
CA THR A 850 12.61 -46.62 -3.70
C THR A 850 14.08 -46.77 -4.10
N PRO A 851 15.05 -46.84 -3.15
CA PRO A 851 16.46 -47.03 -3.45
C PRO A 851 16.77 -48.26 -4.29
N ILE A 852 16.00 -49.36 -4.11
CA ILE A 852 16.17 -50.62 -4.87
C ILE A 852 15.69 -50.44 -6.31
N GLU A 853 14.56 -49.78 -6.51
CA GLU A 853 14.02 -49.50 -7.84
C GLU A 853 14.92 -48.52 -8.62
N ALA A 854 15.48 -47.50 -7.96
CA ALA A 854 16.47 -46.61 -8.56
C ALA A 854 17.73 -47.34 -9.02
N MET A 855 18.25 -48.28 -8.24
CA MET A 855 19.38 -49.14 -8.59
C MET A 855 19.08 -50.03 -9.79
N ASN A 856 17.90 -50.67 -9.81
CA ASN A 856 17.45 -51.49 -10.93
C ASN A 856 17.31 -50.69 -12.21
N LEU A 857 16.73 -49.51 -12.13
CA LEU A 857 16.57 -48.60 -13.27
C LEU A 857 17.94 -48.13 -13.82
N LEU A 858 18.89 -47.80 -12.94
CA LEU A 858 20.26 -47.48 -13.35
C LEU A 858 20.95 -48.65 -14.06
N TYR A 859 20.69 -49.85 -13.64
CA TYR A 859 21.24 -51.04 -14.26
C TYR A 859 20.61 -51.31 -15.65
N GLU A 860 19.29 -51.13 -15.79
CA GLU A 860 18.59 -51.19 -17.09
C GLU A 860 19.10 -50.13 -18.05
N LEU A 861 19.20 -48.86 -17.62
CA LEU A 861 19.73 -47.76 -18.44
C LEU A 861 21.19 -48.01 -18.88
N LYS A 862 22.00 -48.60 -18.02
CA LYS A 862 23.38 -48.96 -18.35
C LYS A 862 23.47 -50.10 -19.38
N GLN A 863 22.48 -51.02 -19.43
CA GLN A 863 22.42 -52.07 -20.44
C GLN A 863 21.92 -51.57 -21.80
N MET A 864 21.22 -50.46 -21.85
CA MET A 864 20.73 -49.80 -23.09
C MET A 864 21.80 -48.94 -23.76
N LEU A 865 22.79 -48.46 -23.02
CA LEU A 865 23.97 -47.75 -23.50
C LEU A 865 25.07 -48.68 -23.98
#